data_17866c336187ae1ee8d5acc379d34c79
#
_entry.id   17866c336187ae1ee8d5acc379d34c79
#
_cell.length_a   1.000
_cell.length_b   1.000
_cell.length_c   1.000
_cell.angle_alpha   90.00
_cell.angle_beta   90.00
_cell.angle_gamma   90.00
#
_symmetry.space_group_name_H-M   'P 1'
#
loop_
_entity.id
_entity.type
_entity.pdbx_description
1 polymer ?
#
loop_
_entity_poly.entity_id
_entity_poly.type
_entity_poly.pdbx_seq_one_letter_code
_entity_poly.pdbx_strand_id
1 'polypeptide(L)'
;MKKGIIKWAVFMVVFVVSLFIFSRLLNTGTNDMTMDMEEPKFPVVYMGMGDIRYNEMHGYVNAMDTTFMRDTITVLDENRSTQFFVDTYGDKVQKFVFEVRSVDGERLIESTEVTGYETTAAGISGTLTAKDLLETGKEYEMVLLLTLDTGNTVYYYTRLAWGTDYHAYDKLSFARDFNNKTFDKEQAQDLAKYMETNSTGDNSTLHKVDIHCSLNQVTWGNLEVKKVTSPVFQITEIASQTAVVTAHYVVSTGTGKQTSYFYVEEYYRLRYTTDRIYLLDYNRTMNSILQEESDIYVNDKIVIGIADENLPIYESEDGNIFAFVVQDRLYSYNVTTNKMTVVFGFYKDEYTDARKMDTNHDIRVLNIDEGGNIQFAVAGYMDRGSHEGEVGVQVYNYDSSYNTVEEKLYIPYNGNYRILKAELDELLYLNREGYLYTRLDNAVLEINLEEMTCNYLLADVEQGSMWVSNSGRIAVWQTGGSLYEATGLTLMDFGTRKKITVNAGTDEYILPLGFMEEDLIYGIARREDIIKDNAGRVTFPMYTVSICNAKGIVLKKYSQDNIYVTACSINGGQITLDRVLKTESGSFTETTQEHIMSSTKETVGKNTISTVVTENYGKYVQIAVKKEIDRKALQVRNTKEIMYEGSRDLVLPEAEEKDAFYVYEPDGSAGVYKEAPAVKAAEELSGVVINKAGDYVWMRGNRAVKNQIMSIKAESSTEETSSLAVCLNVMLKKEGITRNTEYWLDRGENIYSLLEENLSDAQVLDLKGCSLDSVLYYVNRDIPVLACLNDGSAVLITGFNQYNVVIMNPSKGTLAKMGMNDATDWFAKNGNAFITYMKYEQ
;
A
#
# COMPACT_ATOMS: atom_id res chain seq x y z
N MET A 1 -45.92 10.53 73.20
CA MET A 1 -45.99 10.09 71.82
C MET A 1 -45.97 11.23 70.78
N LYS A 2 -46.77 12.30 70.89
CA LYS A 2 -46.75 13.41 69.86
C LYS A 2 -45.40 14.09 69.64
N LYS A 3 -44.57 14.38 70.66
CA LYS A 3 -43.24 15.01 70.50
C LYS A 3 -42.19 14.08 69.76
N GLY A 4 -42.33 12.73 69.85
CA GLY A 4 -41.47 11.76 69.16
C GLY A 4 -41.79 11.74 67.67
N ILE A 5 -43.09 11.74 67.34
CA ILE A 5 -43.54 11.76 65.92
C ILE A 5 -43.11 13.04 65.19
N ILE A 6 -43.19 14.19 65.87
CA ILE A 6 -42.73 15.49 65.28
C ILE A 6 -41.21 15.48 65.02
N LYS A 7 -40.39 14.94 65.94
CA LYS A 7 -38.95 14.79 65.75
C LYS A 7 -38.61 13.88 64.54
N TRP A 8 -39.32 12.78 64.40
CA TRP A 8 -39.14 11.87 63.27
C TRP A 8 -39.59 12.51 61.91
N ALA A 9 -40.70 13.26 61.94
CA ALA A 9 -41.16 14.00 60.75
C ALA A 9 -40.15 15.09 60.31
N VAL A 10 -39.61 15.83 61.28
CA VAL A 10 -38.58 16.85 60.99
C VAL A 10 -37.29 16.19 60.49
N PHE A 11 -36.89 15.04 61.09
CA PHE A 11 -35.70 14.30 60.58
C PHE A 11 -35.89 13.82 59.14
N MET A 12 -37.06 13.25 58.82
CA MET A 12 -37.38 12.82 57.43
C MET A 12 -37.39 13.99 56.43
N VAL A 13 -37.94 15.13 56.81
CA VAL A 13 -37.95 16.31 55.97
C VAL A 13 -36.52 16.83 55.75
N VAL A 14 -35.70 16.92 56.78
CA VAL A 14 -34.29 17.32 56.65
C VAL A 14 -33.49 16.32 55.82
N PHE A 15 -33.74 15.02 56.00
CA PHE A 15 -33.09 13.96 55.19
C PHE A 15 -33.47 14.06 53.73
N VAL A 16 -34.76 14.22 53.40
CA VAL A 16 -35.22 14.37 52.02
C VAL A 16 -34.67 15.66 51.37
N VAL A 17 -34.66 16.77 52.12
CA VAL A 17 -34.12 18.04 51.68
C VAL A 17 -32.58 17.95 51.47
N SER A 18 -31.88 17.25 52.41
CA SER A 18 -30.43 16.98 52.20
C SER A 18 -30.17 16.10 51.00
N LEU A 19 -30.94 15.03 50.81
CA LEU A 19 -30.85 14.19 49.63
C LEU A 19 -31.08 14.99 48.35
N PHE A 20 -32.06 15.92 48.34
CA PHE A 20 -32.34 16.77 47.17
C PHE A 20 -31.23 17.78 46.92
N ILE A 21 -30.65 18.36 47.97
CA ILE A 21 -29.53 19.30 47.87
C ILE A 21 -28.28 18.57 47.45
N PHE A 22 -27.95 17.41 48.06
CA PHE A 22 -26.80 16.60 47.64
C PHE A 22 -26.96 16.03 46.21
N SER A 23 -28.14 15.55 45.84
CA SER A 23 -28.45 15.14 44.49
C SER A 23 -28.25 16.30 43.48
N ARG A 24 -28.71 17.49 43.85
CA ARG A 24 -28.45 18.68 42.96
C ARG A 24 -26.99 19.10 42.94
N LEU A 25 -26.27 19.08 44.04
CA LEU A 25 -24.85 19.40 44.15
C LEU A 25 -23.96 18.38 43.43
N LEU A 26 -24.31 17.10 43.54
CA LEU A 26 -23.60 16.02 42.83
C LEU A 26 -23.99 15.92 41.35
N ASN A 27 -25.22 16.30 40.99
CA ASN A 27 -25.71 16.35 39.61
C ASN A 27 -25.63 17.74 38.96
N THR A 28 -25.11 18.74 39.62
CA THR A 28 -24.73 20.04 38.96
C THR A 28 -23.36 19.90 38.35
N GLY A 29 -23.25 19.04 37.40
CA GLY A 29 -22.03 18.80 36.66
C GLY A 29 -21.90 17.43 36.11
N THR A 30 -22.97 16.82 35.58
CA THR A 30 -22.80 15.95 34.44
C THR A 30 -22.49 16.91 33.26
N ASN A 31 -21.26 17.40 33.20
CA ASN A 31 -20.75 17.86 31.93
C ASN A 31 -20.90 16.63 31.02
N ASP A 32 -21.74 16.74 30.02
CA ASP A 32 -21.78 15.79 28.94
C ASP A 32 -20.40 15.86 28.30
N MET A 33 -19.54 14.87 28.56
CA MET A 33 -18.17 14.80 28.06
C MET A 33 -18.15 14.22 26.64
N THR A 34 -19.29 14.21 25.95
CA THR A 34 -19.40 13.73 24.58
C THR A 34 -19.59 14.89 23.60
N MET A 35 -18.99 14.75 22.44
CA MET A 35 -19.14 15.69 21.32
C MET A 35 -19.30 14.93 20.01
N ASP A 36 -19.83 15.58 18.99
CA ASP A 36 -19.67 15.14 17.61
C ASP A 36 -18.24 15.43 17.17
N MET A 37 -17.69 14.60 16.30
CA MET A 37 -16.37 14.84 15.69
C MET A 37 -16.32 16.24 15.07
N GLU A 38 -15.25 16.98 15.31
CA GLU A 38 -15.07 18.33 14.77
C GLU A 38 -15.15 18.34 13.24
N GLU A 39 -15.75 19.37 12.70
CA GLU A 39 -15.83 19.56 11.25
C GLU A 39 -14.45 19.92 10.67
N PRO A 40 -14.17 19.55 9.39
CA PRO A 40 -12.89 19.88 8.77
C PRO A 40 -12.70 21.38 8.61
N LYS A 41 -11.46 21.82 8.82
CA LYS A 41 -11.09 23.25 8.89
C LYS A 41 -10.19 23.68 7.74
N PHE A 42 -9.53 22.74 7.04
CA PHE A 42 -8.53 23.12 6.05
C PHE A 42 -9.12 23.33 4.66
N PRO A 43 -8.65 24.34 3.91
CA PRO A 43 -8.92 24.49 2.49
C PRO A 43 -8.48 23.27 1.67
N VAL A 44 -9.09 23.08 0.50
CA VAL A 44 -8.63 22.12 -0.50
C VAL A 44 -8.03 22.90 -1.67
N VAL A 45 -6.88 22.46 -2.14
CA VAL A 45 -6.14 23.09 -3.24
C VAL A 45 -6.19 22.23 -4.48
N TYR A 46 -6.38 22.86 -5.63
CA TYR A 46 -6.39 22.20 -6.94
C TYR A 46 -5.44 22.93 -7.90
N MET A 47 -4.88 22.19 -8.84
CA MET A 47 -4.19 22.77 -9.99
C MET A 47 -5.13 22.93 -11.18
N GLY A 48 -4.75 23.77 -12.14
CA GLY A 48 -5.50 23.99 -13.35
C GLY A 48 -4.66 23.85 -14.61
N MET A 49 -5.27 23.28 -15.64
CA MET A 49 -4.65 23.14 -16.96
C MET A 49 -5.70 23.38 -18.04
N GLY A 50 -5.63 24.53 -18.70
CA GLY A 50 -6.67 24.97 -19.63
C GLY A 50 -8.00 25.17 -18.92
N ASP A 51 -9.00 24.36 -19.27
CA ASP A 51 -10.35 24.37 -18.69
C ASP A 51 -10.57 23.24 -17.66
N ILE A 52 -9.51 22.50 -17.28
CA ILE A 52 -9.60 21.36 -16.36
C ILE A 52 -8.99 21.72 -15.00
N ARG A 53 -9.78 21.57 -13.95
CA ARG A 53 -9.31 21.47 -12.56
C ARG A 53 -8.86 20.04 -12.32
N TYR A 54 -7.66 19.85 -11.75
CA TYR A 54 -7.07 18.55 -11.48
C TYR A 54 -6.13 18.61 -10.27
N ASN A 55 -5.60 17.49 -9.84
CA ASN A 55 -4.69 17.36 -8.70
C ASN A 55 -5.27 18.01 -7.44
N GLU A 56 -6.29 17.38 -6.86
CA GLU A 56 -6.81 17.72 -5.54
C GLU A 56 -5.74 17.43 -4.47
N MET A 57 -5.51 18.41 -3.60
CA MET A 57 -4.53 18.31 -2.53
C MET A 57 -5.17 18.70 -1.20
N HIS A 58 -5.01 17.83 -0.22
CA HIS A 58 -5.43 18.02 1.16
C HIS A 58 -4.30 18.62 1.99
N GLY A 59 -4.63 19.35 3.04
CA GLY A 59 -3.68 20.12 3.82
C GLY A 59 -3.06 19.35 4.98
N TYR A 60 -1.75 19.46 5.18
CA TYR A 60 -1.02 18.87 6.29
C TYR A 60 -0.65 19.92 7.32
N VAL A 61 -0.80 19.62 8.61
CA VAL A 61 -0.42 20.53 9.70
C VAL A 61 1.08 20.55 9.96
N ASN A 62 1.75 19.44 9.67
CA ASN A 62 3.19 19.27 9.82
C ASN A 62 3.87 19.21 8.46
N ALA A 63 5.15 19.59 8.41
CA ALA A 63 5.96 19.35 7.23
C ALA A 63 6.20 17.84 7.08
N MET A 64 5.87 17.30 5.91
CA MET A 64 6.05 15.88 5.58
C MET A 64 7.38 15.66 4.86
N ASP A 65 7.87 14.43 4.88
CA ASP A 65 8.99 14.02 4.05
C ASP A 65 8.56 14.01 2.58
N THR A 66 9.10 14.95 1.81
CA THR A 66 8.71 15.16 0.40
C THR A 66 9.06 13.99 -0.50
N THR A 67 10.07 13.19 -0.15
CA THR A 67 10.44 11.98 -0.89
C THR A 67 9.26 11.04 -1.14
N PHE A 68 8.37 10.96 -0.15
CA PHE A 68 7.24 10.03 -0.17
C PHE A 68 5.91 10.67 -0.62
N MET A 69 5.89 11.99 -0.90
CA MET A 69 4.66 12.71 -1.31
C MET A 69 4.42 12.59 -2.82
N ARG A 70 3.97 11.40 -3.25
CA ARG A 70 3.88 11.02 -4.67
C ARG A 70 2.44 10.91 -5.22
N ASP A 71 1.47 11.47 -4.53
CA ASP A 71 0.06 11.31 -4.90
C ASP A 71 -0.29 12.02 -6.22
N THR A 72 0.35 13.16 -6.50
CA THR A 72 0.11 13.94 -7.72
C THR A 72 1.39 14.48 -8.34
N ILE A 73 1.34 14.77 -9.64
CA ILE A 73 2.37 15.52 -10.37
C ILE A 73 1.74 16.63 -11.20
N THR A 74 2.24 17.85 -11.02
CA THR A 74 1.81 19.05 -11.73
C THR A 74 2.79 19.39 -12.83
N VAL A 75 2.28 19.56 -14.06
CA VAL A 75 3.11 19.90 -15.23
C VAL A 75 2.97 21.39 -15.53
N LEU A 76 4.10 22.08 -15.54
CA LEU A 76 4.15 23.50 -15.91
C LEU A 76 4.05 23.69 -17.42
N ASP A 77 3.47 24.81 -17.84
CA ASP A 77 3.45 25.24 -19.24
C ASP A 77 4.82 25.74 -19.73
N GLU A 78 4.91 26.15 -20.99
CA GLU A 78 6.15 26.67 -21.61
C GLU A 78 6.74 27.87 -20.86
N ASN A 79 5.91 28.66 -20.16
CA ASN A 79 6.30 29.81 -19.36
C ASN A 79 6.63 29.46 -17.91
N ARG A 80 6.73 28.17 -17.58
CA ARG A 80 6.89 27.65 -16.20
C ARG A 80 5.74 28.06 -15.28
N SER A 81 4.53 28.12 -15.83
CA SER A 81 3.34 28.56 -15.09
C SER A 81 2.31 27.45 -14.98
N THR A 82 1.51 27.50 -13.92
CA THR A 82 0.31 26.68 -13.74
C THR A 82 -0.77 27.49 -13.04
N GLN A 83 -2.04 27.20 -13.32
CA GLN A 83 -3.16 27.79 -12.61
C GLN A 83 -3.37 27.04 -11.28
N PHE A 84 -3.90 27.73 -10.27
CA PHE A 84 -4.33 27.12 -9.01
C PHE A 84 -5.70 27.60 -8.60
N PHE A 85 -6.37 26.79 -7.80
CA PHE A 85 -7.65 27.09 -7.17
C PHE A 85 -7.59 26.60 -5.72
N VAL A 86 -8.10 27.41 -4.80
CA VAL A 86 -8.23 27.03 -3.38
C VAL A 86 -9.69 27.19 -2.98
N ASP A 87 -10.34 26.09 -2.69
CA ASP A 87 -11.67 26.10 -2.13
C ASP A 87 -11.54 26.32 -0.62
N THR A 88 -11.85 27.53 -0.15
CA THR A 88 -11.54 27.96 1.23
C THR A 88 -12.62 27.57 2.24
N TYR A 89 -13.77 27.14 1.80
CA TYR A 89 -14.94 26.81 2.64
C TYR A 89 -15.33 27.91 3.64
N GLY A 90 -14.92 29.15 3.36
CA GLY A 90 -15.19 30.33 4.19
C GLY A 90 -14.02 30.81 5.04
N ASP A 91 -12.92 30.09 5.09
CA ASP A 91 -11.69 30.50 5.76
C ASP A 91 -10.97 31.60 4.99
N LYS A 92 -10.16 32.39 5.70
CA LYS A 92 -9.37 33.45 5.11
C LYS A 92 -7.91 33.07 5.05
N VAL A 93 -7.36 33.11 3.86
CA VAL A 93 -5.91 32.95 3.64
C VAL A 93 -5.25 34.32 3.84
N GLN A 94 -4.35 34.40 4.82
CA GLN A 94 -3.57 35.63 5.10
C GLN A 94 -2.31 35.70 4.24
N LYS A 95 -1.66 34.56 4.01
CA LYS A 95 -0.43 34.45 3.26
C LYS A 95 -0.43 33.18 2.44
N PHE A 96 0.05 33.27 1.22
CA PHE A 96 0.24 32.14 0.33
C PHE A 96 1.68 32.16 -0.20
N VAL A 97 2.42 31.10 0.02
CA VAL A 97 3.79 30.90 -0.48
C VAL A 97 3.85 29.57 -1.23
N PHE A 98 4.58 29.51 -2.35
CA PHE A 98 4.99 28.25 -2.90
C PHE A 98 6.51 28.10 -2.83
N GLU A 99 6.96 26.90 -2.57
CA GLU A 99 8.35 26.50 -2.58
C GLU A 99 8.56 25.42 -3.64
N VAL A 100 9.69 25.48 -4.32
CA VAL A 100 10.16 24.40 -5.17
C VAL A 100 11.42 23.82 -4.53
N ARG A 101 11.44 22.52 -4.32
CA ARG A 101 12.52 21.76 -3.67
C ARG A 101 13.01 20.65 -4.57
N SER A 102 14.19 20.11 -4.31
CA SER A 102 14.56 18.77 -4.80
C SER A 102 13.57 17.73 -4.27
N VAL A 103 13.43 16.58 -4.96
CA VAL A 103 12.45 15.54 -4.59
C VAL A 103 12.67 15.04 -3.16
N ASP A 104 13.92 14.91 -2.71
CA ASP A 104 14.30 14.57 -1.33
C ASP A 104 14.04 15.69 -0.30
N GLY A 105 13.57 16.87 -0.77
CA GLY A 105 13.29 18.02 0.09
C GLY A 105 14.51 18.75 0.66
N GLU A 106 15.72 18.23 0.49
CA GLU A 106 16.94 18.77 1.11
C GLU A 106 17.32 20.14 0.56
N ARG A 107 17.14 20.36 -0.74
CA ARG A 107 17.55 21.59 -1.41
C ARG A 107 16.34 22.47 -1.76
N LEU A 108 16.22 23.62 -1.10
CA LEU A 108 15.29 24.67 -1.52
C LEU A 108 15.81 25.38 -2.78
N ILE A 109 15.06 25.30 -3.88
CA ILE A 109 15.40 25.94 -5.17
C ILE A 109 14.77 27.31 -5.26
N GLU A 110 13.52 27.41 -4.86
CA GLU A 110 12.73 28.65 -4.91
C GLU A 110 11.77 28.74 -3.72
N SER A 111 11.57 29.94 -3.19
CA SER A 111 10.46 30.27 -2.29
C SER A 111 9.90 31.62 -2.73
N THR A 112 8.62 31.65 -3.09
CA THR A 112 7.97 32.85 -3.66
C THR A 112 6.60 33.07 -3.01
N GLU A 113 6.37 34.29 -2.52
CA GLU A 113 5.05 34.69 -2.01
C GLU A 113 4.12 35.01 -3.19
N VAL A 114 2.93 34.40 -3.20
CA VAL A 114 1.90 34.59 -4.21
C VAL A 114 1.04 35.78 -3.82
N THR A 115 1.13 36.89 -4.57
CA THR A 115 0.40 38.14 -4.28
C THR A 115 -0.66 38.47 -5.33
N GLY A 116 -0.60 37.82 -6.50
CA GLY A 116 -1.47 38.09 -7.66
C GLY A 116 -2.57 37.03 -7.81
N TYR A 117 -3.56 37.02 -6.92
CA TYR A 117 -4.70 36.11 -7.03
C TYR A 117 -6.04 36.84 -6.88
N GLU A 118 -7.09 36.25 -7.45
CA GLU A 118 -8.46 36.74 -7.33
C GLU A 118 -9.15 36.02 -6.15
N THR A 119 -9.91 36.77 -5.38
CA THR A 119 -10.72 36.22 -4.28
C THR A 119 -12.19 36.30 -4.66
N THR A 120 -12.90 35.19 -4.56
CA THR A 120 -14.34 35.08 -4.80
C THR A 120 -15.04 34.49 -3.58
N ALA A 121 -16.38 34.39 -3.62
CA ALA A 121 -17.12 33.70 -2.57
C ALA A 121 -16.82 32.15 -2.50
N ALA A 122 -16.36 31.57 -3.60
CA ALA A 122 -16.00 30.15 -3.67
C ALA A 122 -14.56 29.86 -3.20
N GLY A 123 -13.69 30.87 -3.16
CA GLY A 123 -12.30 30.73 -2.77
C GLY A 123 -11.36 31.68 -3.51
N ILE A 124 -10.12 31.27 -3.65
CA ILE A 124 -9.09 32.05 -4.36
C ILE A 124 -8.59 31.30 -5.60
N SER A 125 -8.18 32.04 -6.62
CA SER A 125 -7.61 31.49 -7.85
C SER A 125 -6.57 32.43 -8.45
N GLY A 126 -5.58 31.86 -9.14
CA GLY A 126 -4.52 32.63 -9.79
C GLY A 126 -3.57 31.73 -10.57
N THR A 127 -2.38 32.28 -10.83
CA THR A 127 -1.32 31.60 -11.57
C THR A 127 -0.03 31.62 -10.76
N LEU A 128 0.58 30.47 -10.60
CA LEU A 128 1.94 30.32 -10.10
C LEU A 128 2.90 30.33 -11.29
N THR A 129 4.04 31.02 -11.14
CA THR A 129 5.10 31.03 -12.15
C THR A 129 6.42 30.78 -11.45
N ALA A 130 7.06 29.66 -11.77
CA ALA A 130 8.37 29.32 -11.26
C ALA A 130 9.48 30.11 -11.97
N LYS A 131 10.53 30.43 -11.22
CA LYS A 131 11.73 31.10 -11.77
C LYS A 131 12.48 30.20 -12.75
N ASP A 132 13.40 30.80 -13.49
CA ASP A 132 14.25 30.10 -14.45
C ASP A 132 15.40 29.35 -13.76
N LEU A 133 15.03 28.39 -12.93
CA LEU A 133 15.95 27.54 -12.15
C LEU A 133 15.67 26.05 -12.35
N LEU A 134 14.61 25.72 -13.13
CA LEU A 134 14.18 24.35 -13.35
C LEU A 134 14.85 23.79 -14.61
N GLU A 135 15.25 22.54 -14.54
CA GLU A 135 15.77 21.79 -15.69
C GLU A 135 14.65 21.01 -16.38
N THR A 136 14.62 21.03 -17.70
CA THR A 136 13.64 20.28 -18.49
C THR A 136 13.81 18.78 -18.28
N GLY A 137 12.69 18.08 -17.99
CA GLY A 137 12.68 16.63 -17.82
C GLY A 137 13.10 16.14 -16.44
N LYS A 138 13.42 17.03 -15.51
CA LYS A 138 13.61 16.69 -14.09
C LYS A 138 12.32 16.91 -13.31
N GLU A 139 12.12 16.07 -12.29
CA GLU A 139 11.06 16.24 -11.30
C GLU A 139 11.58 17.01 -10.08
N TYR A 140 10.69 17.75 -9.48
CA TYR A 140 10.89 18.54 -8.27
C TYR A 140 9.70 18.33 -7.36
N GLU A 141 9.80 18.78 -6.12
CA GLU A 141 8.65 18.87 -5.22
C GLU A 141 8.19 20.31 -5.10
N MET A 142 6.89 20.55 -5.26
CA MET A 142 6.25 21.84 -4.99
C MET A 142 5.45 21.76 -3.70
N VAL A 143 5.82 22.60 -2.74
CA VAL A 143 5.12 22.74 -1.48
C VAL A 143 4.37 24.06 -1.46
N LEU A 144 3.07 24.01 -1.28
CA LEU A 144 2.22 25.20 -1.12
C LEU A 144 1.95 25.42 0.36
N LEU A 145 2.21 26.62 0.85
CA LEU A 145 2.05 26.99 2.25
C LEU A 145 0.97 28.07 2.37
N LEU A 146 -0.17 27.69 2.97
CA LEU A 146 -1.26 28.62 3.24
C LEU A 146 -1.30 28.95 4.73
N THR A 147 -1.07 30.23 5.07
CA THR A 147 -1.27 30.71 6.44
C THR A 147 -2.70 31.22 6.57
N LEU A 148 -3.49 30.60 7.43
CA LEU A 148 -4.88 30.93 7.69
C LEU A 148 -4.99 32.09 8.69
N ASP A 149 -6.17 32.67 8.84
CA ASP A 149 -6.43 33.77 9.79
C ASP A 149 -6.33 33.30 11.27
N THR A 150 -6.40 32.00 11.52
CA THR A 150 -6.07 31.39 12.81
C THR A 150 -4.59 31.45 13.17
N GLY A 151 -3.72 31.80 12.21
CA GLY A 151 -2.27 31.81 12.34
C GLY A 151 -1.58 30.48 12.04
N ASN A 152 -2.35 29.43 11.77
CA ASN A 152 -1.81 28.13 11.39
C ASN A 152 -1.32 28.16 9.93
N THR A 153 -0.19 27.51 9.66
CA THR A 153 0.29 27.27 8.30
C THR A 153 -0.01 25.84 7.93
N VAL A 154 -0.64 25.64 6.77
CA VAL A 154 -1.05 24.34 6.23
C VAL A 154 -0.22 24.09 4.97
N TYR A 155 0.30 22.88 4.83
CA TYR A 155 1.20 22.44 3.76
C TYR A 155 0.44 21.57 2.76
N TYR A 156 0.67 21.79 1.46
CA TYR A 156 0.12 21.00 0.36
C TYR A 156 1.24 20.57 -0.56
N TYR A 157 1.20 19.34 -1.05
CA TYR A 157 2.31 18.73 -1.77
C TYR A 157 1.89 18.25 -3.15
N THR A 158 2.71 18.53 -4.17
CA THR A 158 2.61 17.92 -5.50
C THR A 158 3.99 17.90 -6.13
N ARG A 159 4.34 16.81 -6.77
CA ARG A 159 5.55 16.80 -7.61
C ARG A 159 5.37 17.80 -8.75
N LEU A 160 6.46 18.32 -9.25
CA LEU A 160 6.50 19.33 -10.27
C LEU A 160 7.38 18.87 -11.43
N ALA A 161 6.88 18.94 -12.65
CA ALA A 161 7.63 18.66 -13.86
C ALA A 161 7.52 19.81 -14.84
N TRP A 162 8.63 20.10 -15.57
CA TRP A 162 8.64 21.09 -16.62
C TRP A 162 9.22 20.52 -17.92
N GLY A 163 8.47 20.70 -19.03
CA GLY A 163 8.86 20.26 -20.36
C GLY A 163 7.72 20.41 -21.36
N THR A 164 8.06 20.62 -22.64
CA THR A 164 7.08 20.85 -23.71
C THR A 164 6.53 19.57 -24.34
N ASP A 165 7.15 18.43 -24.06
CA ASP A 165 6.87 17.13 -24.69
C ASP A 165 5.97 16.20 -23.83
N TYR A 166 5.53 16.65 -22.67
CA TYR A 166 4.66 15.82 -21.79
C TYR A 166 3.24 15.62 -22.35
N HIS A 167 2.75 16.50 -23.21
CA HIS A 167 1.37 16.43 -23.75
C HIS A 167 0.32 16.21 -22.64
N ALA A 168 0.51 16.87 -21.51
CA ALA A 168 -0.29 16.63 -20.30
C ALA A 168 -1.77 16.98 -20.51
N TYR A 169 -2.06 18.12 -21.16
CA TYR A 169 -3.43 18.53 -21.45
C TYR A 169 -4.16 17.53 -22.35
N ASP A 170 -3.48 17.00 -23.38
CA ASP A 170 -4.10 16.03 -24.30
C ASP A 170 -4.46 14.74 -23.57
N LYS A 171 -3.56 14.24 -22.71
CA LYS A 171 -3.75 13.02 -21.92
C LYS A 171 -4.86 13.20 -20.89
N LEU A 172 -4.86 14.31 -20.14
CA LEU A 172 -5.88 14.63 -19.16
C LEU A 172 -7.25 14.84 -19.81
N SER A 173 -7.31 15.55 -20.94
CA SER A 173 -8.54 15.73 -21.73
C SER A 173 -9.08 14.41 -22.24
N PHE A 174 -8.21 13.48 -22.66
CA PHE A 174 -8.64 12.15 -23.09
C PHE A 174 -9.33 11.40 -21.94
N ALA A 175 -8.78 11.38 -20.73
CA ALA A 175 -9.40 10.73 -19.58
C ALA A 175 -10.76 11.34 -19.26
N ARG A 176 -10.88 12.68 -19.22
CA ARG A 176 -12.12 13.41 -19.03
C ARG A 176 -13.16 13.08 -20.10
N ASP A 177 -12.77 13.07 -21.37
CA ASP A 177 -13.67 12.80 -22.48
C ASP A 177 -14.12 11.34 -22.48
N PHE A 178 -13.22 10.40 -22.12
CA PHE A 178 -13.57 9.00 -21.93
C PHE A 178 -14.63 8.85 -20.83
N ASN A 179 -14.35 9.40 -19.61
CA ASN A 179 -15.30 9.39 -18.50
C ASN A 179 -16.67 9.96 -18.93
N ASN A 180 -16.72 11.13 -19.57
CA ASN A 180 -17.97 11.75 -20.00
C ASN A 180 -18.77 10.85 -20.95
N LYS A 181 -18.12 10.20 -21.90
CA LYS A 181 -18.75 9.28 -22.86
C LYS A 181 -19.32 8.04 -22.20
N THR A 182 -18.79 7.56 -21.04
CA THR A 182 -19.37 6.39 -20.36
C THR A 182 -20.81 6.64 -19.89
N PHE A 183 -21.23 7.90 -19.68
CA PHE A 183 -22.58 8.28 -19.26
C PHE A 183 -23.58 8.44 -20.43
N ASP A 184 -23.11 8.34 -21.66
CA ASP A 184 -23.94 8.44 -22.88
C ASP A 184 -23.71 7.22 -23.77
N LYS A 185 -24.68 6.30 -23.84
CA LYS A 185 -24.55 5.04 -24.56
C LYS A 185 -24.37 5.19 -26.09
N GLU A 186 -24.82 6.29 -26.68
CA GLU A 186 -24.61 6.56 -28.12
C GLU A 186 -23.16 7.01 -28.34
N GLN A 187 -22.67 8.00 -27.57
CA GLN A 187 -21.30 8.50 -27.66
C GLN A 187 -20.26 7.44 -27.25
N ALA A 188 -20.62 6.56 -26.31
CA ALA A 188 -19.75 5.50 -25.83
C ALA A 188 -19.40 4.46 -26.93
N GLN A 189 -20.11 4.39 -28.03
CA GLN A 189 -19.72 3.53 -29.17
C GLN A 189 -18.31 3.88 -29.68
N ASP A 190 -17.89 5.14 -29.56
CA ASP A 190 -16.56 5.59 -29.89
C ASP A 190 -15.46 5.01 -28.98
N LEU A 191 -15.84 4.54 -27.78
CA LEU A 191 -14.90 3.95 -26.82
C LEU A 191 -14.51 2.52 -27.17
N ALA A 192 -15.34 1.80 -27.96
CA ALA A 192 -15.08 0.40 -28.32
C ALA A 192 -13.68 0.16 -28.94
N LYS A 193 -13.15 1.15 -29.66
CA LYS A 193 -11.80 1.08 -30.27
C LYS A 193 -10.64 1.15 -29.30
N TYR A 194 -10.89 1.49 -28.02
CA TYR A 194 -9.91 1.57 -26.95
C TYR A 194 -9.97 0.37 -26.01
N MET A 195 -11.08 -0.39 -26.04
CA MET A 195 -11.29 -1.55 -25.18
C MET A 195 -10.61 -2.80 -25.77
N GLU A 196 -10.08 -3.64 -24.91
CA GLU A 196 -9.46 -4.93 -25.23
C GLU A 196 -10.34 -6.10 -24.80
N THR A 197 -11.66 -6.00 -25.07
CA THR A 197 -12.68 -6.94 -24.59
C THR A 197 -12.31 -8.40 -24.90
N ASN A 198 -12.26 -9.23 -23.87
CA ASN A 198 -11.97 -10.65 -23.98
C ASN A 198 -12.60 -11.46 -22.82
N SER A 199 -12.27 -12.75 -22.71
CA SER A 199 -12.86 -13.66 -21.71
C SER A 199 -12.32 -13.48 -20.29
N THR A 200 -11.33 -12.62 -20.06
CA THR A 200 -10.80 -12.33 -18.71
C THR A 200 -11.62 -11.26 -18.00
N GLY A 201 -12.35 -10.40 -18.75
CA GLY A 201 -13.21 -9.36 -18.18
C GLY A 201 -14.44 -9.95 -17.46
N ASP A 202 -14.63 -9.58 -16.18
CA ASP A 202 -15.83 -9.98 -15.43
C ASP A 202 -17.01 -9.06 -15.74
N ASN A 203 -17.92 -9.56 -16.58
CA ASN A 203 -19.13 -8.84 -16.95
C ASN A 203 -20.32 -9.11 -16.00
N SER A 204 -20.10 -9.79 -14.87
CA SER A 204 -21.14 -10.10 -13.90
C SER A 204 -21.27 -9.06 -12.77
N THR A 205 -20.30 -8.14 -12.64
CA THR A 205 -20.26 -7.13 -11.58
C THR A 205 -20.05 -5.72 -12.13
N LEU A 206 -20.51 -4.71 -11.38
CA LEU A 206 -20.19 -3.30 -11.61
C LEU A 206 -19.18 -2.77 -10.57
N HIS A 207 -18.85 -3.60 -9.55
CA HIS A 207 -17.86 -3.24 -8.54
C HIS A 207 -16.49 -2.97 -9.17
N LYS A 208 -16.02 -3.89 -10.02
CA LYS A 208 -14.74 -3.73 -10.75
C LYS A 208 -14.97 -3.95 -12.25
N VAL A 209 -14.65 -2.93 -13.03
CA VAL A 209 -14.76 -2.94 -14.50
C VAL A 209 -13.41 -2.54 -15.06
N ASP A 210 -12.82 -3.39 -15.89
CA ASP A 210 -11.51 -3.20 -16.51
C ASP A 210 -11.55 -3.06 -18.04
N ILE A 211 -10.39 -2.87 -18.65
CA ILE A 211 -10.25 -2.72 -20.10
C ILE A 211 -10.74 -3.94 -20.89
N HIS A 212 -10.85 -5.12 -20.26
CA HIS A 212 -11.28 -6.38 -20.88
C HIS A 212 -12.80 -6.60 -20.80
N CYS A 213 -13.49 -5.79 -20.00
CA CYS A 213 -14.95 -5.84 -19.87
C CYS A 213 -15.67 -5.37 -21.14
N SER A 214 -16.95 -5.75 -21.27
CA SER A 214 -17.79 -5.30 -22.37
C SER A 214 -18.10 -3.80 -22.29
N LEU A 215 -18.36 -3.18 -23.43
CA LEU A 215 -18.77 -1.77 -23.48
C LEU A 215 -20.05 -1.51 -22.64
N ASN A 216 -20.93 -2.49 -22.53
CA ASN A 216 -22.11 -2.39 -21.67
C ASN A 216 -21.73 -2.22 -20.19
N GLN A 217 -20.71 -2.95 -19.68
CA GLN A 217 -20.22 -2.77 -18.31
C GLN A 217 -19.54 -1.42 -18.12
N VAL A 218 -18.73 -1.00 -19.07
CA VAL A 218 -18.08 0.33 -19.07
C VAL A 218 -19.12 1.44 -19.03
N THR A 219 -20.29 1.27 -19.67
CA THR A 219 -21.42 2.21 -19.69
C THR A 219 -22.52 1.89 -18.67
N TRP A 220 -22.10 1.41 -17.48
CA TRP A 220 -22.92 1.18 -16.29
C TRP A 220 -23.97 0.07 -16.39
N GLY A 221 -23.85 -0.85 -17.34
CA GLY A 221 -24.81 -1.95 -17.51
C GLY A 221 -26.22 -1.46 -17.75
N ASN A 222 -27.16 -1.89 -16.91
CA ASN A 222 -28.57 -1.46 -16.96
C ASN A 222 -28.89 -0.32 -15.96
N LEU A 223 -27.89 0.21 -15.23
CA LEU A 223 -28.15 1.32 -14.32
C LEU A 223 -28.24 2.66 -15.04
N GLU A 224 -29.22 3.45 -14.66
CA GLU A 224 -29.33 4.86 -15.03
C GLU A 224 -28.55 5.68 -14.00
N VAL A 225 -27.26 5.92 -14.28
CA VAL A 225 -26.33 6.59 -13.37
C VAL A 225 -26.24 8.07 -13.68
N LYS A 226 -26.20 8.90 -12.62
CA LYS A 226 -26.03 10.35 -12.71
C LYS A 226 -24.87 10.79 -11.80
N LYS A 227 -24.05 11.71 -12.28
CA LYS A 227 -23.02 12.35 -11.47
C LYS A 227 -23.64 13.18 -10.36
N VAL A 228 -23.20 12.98 -9.12
CA VAL A 228 -23.51 13.81 -7.95
C VAL A 228 -22.45 14.86 -7.78
N THR A 229 -21.18 14.45 -7.85
CA THR A 229 -20.02 15.34 -7.89
C THR A 229 -19.37 15.34 -9.27
N SER A 230 -18.66 16.40 -9.62
CA SER A 230 -17.82 16.41 -10.81
C SER A 230 -16.61 15.51 -10.58
N PRO A 231 -16.19 14.68 -11.58
CA PRO A 231 -14.98 13.91 -11.45
C PRO A 231 -13.75 14.82 -11.20
N VAL A 232 -12.97 14.48 -10.19
CA VAL A 232 -11.69 15.11 -9.90
C VAL A 232 -10.59 14.22 -10.48
N PHE A 233 -9.89 14.74 -11.49
CA PHE A 233 -8.80 14.02 -12.12
C PHE A 233 -7.47 14.32 -11.43
N GLN A 234 -6.60 13.32 -11.32
CA GLN A 234 -5.26 13.46 -10.79
C GLN A 234 -4.26 12.85 -11.79
N ILE A 235 -3.14 13.51 -12.01
CA ILE A 235 -2.01 12.91 -12.72
C ILE A 235 -1.06 12.37 -11.66
N THR A 236 -0.90 11.05 -11.59
CA THR A 236 -0.03 10.40 -10.62
C THR A 236 1.36 10.12 -11.18
N GLU A 237 1.44 9.83 -12.49
CA GLU A 237 2.69 9.62 -13.21
C GLU A 237 2.60 10.25 -14.60
N ILE A 238 3.67 10.90 -15.06
CA ILE A 238 3.74 11.45 -16.41
C ILE A 238 5.15 11.36 -16.99
N ALA A 239 5.20 11.06 -18.27
CA ALA A 239 6.40 11.12 -19.09
C ALA A 239 6.02 11.59 -20.50
N SER A 240 6.98 11.78 -21.41
CA SER A 240 6.70 12.29 -22.76
C SER A 240 5.62 11.48 -23.48
N GLN A 241 5.70 10.16 -23.44
CA GLN A 241 4.72 9.30 -24.12
C GLN A 241 3.60 8.80 -23.21
N THR A 242 3.89 8.46 -21.96
CA THR A 242 2.92 7.81 -21.07
C THR A 242 2.41 8.75 -19.98
N ALA A 243 1.24 8.43 -19.41
CA ALA A 243 0.75 9.00 -18.19
C ALA A 243 -0.16 8.00 -17.47
N VAL A 244 -0.24 8.15 -16.15
CA VAL A 244 -1.27 7.57 -15.30
C VAL A 244 -2.15 8.71 -14.81
N VAL A 245 -3.44 8.57 -15.05
CA VAL A 245 -4.48 9.50 -14.59
C VAL A 245 -5.48 8.72 -13.77
N THR A 246 -5.81 9.22 -12.59
CA THR A 246 -6.91 8.70 -11.78
C THR A 246 -8.05 9.70 -11.72
N ALA A 247 -9.25 9.24 -11.36
CA ALA A 247 -10.38 10.12 -11.11
C ALA A 247 -11.25 9.53 -10.01
N HIS A 248 -11.81 10.38 -9.16
CA HIS A 248 -12.77 9.98 -8.14
C HIS A 248 -13.98 10.90 -8.14
N TYR A 249 -15.15 10.35 -7.86
CA TYR A 249 -16.41 11.09 -7.83
C TYR A 249 -17.56 10.26 -7.26
N VAL A 250 -18.65 10.91 -6.92
CA VAL A 250 -19.87 10.26 -6.44
C VAL A 250 -20.92 10.24 -7.54
N VAL A 251 -21.59 9.10 -7.67
CA VAL A 251 -22.73 8.93 -8.59
C VAL A 251 -23.97 8.46 -7.83
N SER A 252 -25.13 8.62 -8.45
CA SER A 252 -26.40 8.13 -7.91
C SER A 252 -27.24 7.43 -8.97
N THR A 253 -28.12 6.53 -8.51
CA THR A 253 -29.19 5.93 -9.33
C THR A 253 -30.52 5.98 -8.58
N GLY A 254 -31.65 5.90 -9.31
CA GLY A 254 -32.99 6.00 -8.71
C GLY A 254 -33.46 7.44 -8.51
N THR A 255 -34.57 7.62 -7.78
CA THR A 255 -35.16 8.93 -7.51
C THR A 255 -35.79 9.01 -6.13
N GLY A 256 -35.74 10.18 -5.51
CA GLY A 256 -36.37 10.44 -4.20
C GLY A 256 -35.81 9.55 -3.09
N LYS A 257 -36.68 8.87 -2.34
CA LYS A 257 -36.27 8.00 -1.21
C LYS A 257 -35.61 6.69 -1.66
N GLN A 258 -35.64 6.36 -2.94
CA GLN A 258 -35.01 5.18 -3.52
C GLN A 258 -33.73 5.53 -4.28
N THR A 259 -33.13 6.67 -3.94
CA THR A 259 -31.83 7.05 -4.50
C THR A 259 -30.72 6.28 -3.78
N SER A 260 -29.90 5.59 -4.55
CA SER A 260 -28.65 4.95 -4.05
C SER A 260 -27.44 5.74 -4.51
N TYR A 261 -26.45 5.87 -3.65
CA TYR A 261 -25.21 6.60 -3.94
C TYR A 261 -24.04 5.62 -3.99
N PHE A 262 -23.06 5.95 -4.82
CA PHE A 262 -21.86 5.13 -5.01
C PHE A 262 -20.65 6.02 -5.14
N TYR A 263 -19.57 5.63 -4.49
CA TYR A 263 -18.25 6.18 -4.71
C TYR A 263 -17.59 5.47 -5.88
N VAL A 264 -16.99 6.20 -6.77
CA VAL A 264 -16.37 5.70 -8.00
C VAL A 264 -14.95 6.19 -8.09
N GLU A 265 -14.05 5.28 -8.35
CA GLU A 265 -12.66 5.55 -8.69
C GLU A 265 -12.37 5.00 -10.09
N GLU A 266 -11.62 5.75 -10.87
CA GLU A 266 -11.18 5.35 -12.21
C GLU A 266 -9.67 5.51 -12.34
N TYR A 267 -9.08 4.60 -13.08
CA TYR A 267 -7.67 4.56 -13.40
C TYR A 267 -7.50 4.46 -14.90
N TYR A 268 -6.60 5.27 -15.46
CA TYR A 268 -6.28 5.34 -16.88
C TYR A 268 -4.78 5.30 -17.06
N ARG A 269 -4.27 4.32 -17.77
CA ARG A 269 -2.90 4.31 -18.27
C ARG A 269 -2.90 4.64 -19.75
N LEU A 270 -2.24 5.73 -20.10
CA LEU A 270 -2.32 6.34 -21.41
C LEU A 270 -0.97 6.36 -22.11
N ARG A 271 -0.97 6.23 -23.42
CA ARG A 271 0.20 6.49 -24.28
C ARG A 271 -0.17 7.45 -25.40
N TYR A 272 0.50 8.60 -25.41
CA TYR A 272 0.43 9.60 -26.46
C TYR A 272 1.29 9.20 -27.64
N THR A 273 0.77 9.40 -28.87
CA THR A 273 1.51 9.43 -30.12
C THR A 273 1.00 10.59 -30.96
N THR A 274 1.77 10.99 -31.99
CA THR A 274 1.34 12.07 -32.90
C THR A 274 0.03 11.79 -33.65
N ASP A 275 -0.36 10.51 -33.76
CA ASP A 275 -1.57 10.12 -34.49
C ASP A 275 -2.79 10.02 -33.57
N ARG A 276 -2.61 9.51 -32.34
CA ARG A 276 -3.69 9.33 -31.36
C ARG A 276 -3.15 8.99 -29.98
N ILE A 277 -4.03 9.08 -28.97
CA ILE A 277 -3.80 8.52 -27.63
C ILE A 277 -4.30 7.08 -27.64
N TYR A 278 -3.51 6.18 -27.01
CA TYR A 278 -3.87 4.80 -26.73
C TYR A 278 -4.21 4.66 -25.27
N LEU A 279 -5.28 3.95 -24.97
CA LEU A 279 -5.57 3.47 -23.64
C LEU A 279 -4.84 2.14 -23.46
N LEU A 280 -3.85 2.11 -22.56
CA LEU A 280 -3.03 0.92 -22.29
C LEU A 280 -3.65 0.05 -21.19
N ASP A 281 -4.36 0.70 -20.26
CA ASP A 281 -5.09 0.05 -19.18
C ASP A 281 -6.21 0.98 -18.69
N TYR A 282 -7.28 0.39 -18.18
CA TYR A 282 -8.42 1.06 -17.59
C TYR A 282 -9.03 0.20 -16.51
N ASN A 283 -9.24 0.79 -15.35
CA ASN A 283 -9.99 0.19 -14.26
C ASN A 283 -10.98 1.21 -13.70
N ARG A 284 -12.14 0.72 -13.28
CA ARG A 284 -13.12 1.48 -12.52
C ARG A 284 -13.62 0.62 -11.37
N THR A 285 -13.51 1.14 -10.15
CA THR A 285 -14.17 0.58 -8.98
C THR A 285 -15.41 1.39 -8.64
N MET A 286 -16.44 0.73 -8.14
CA MET A 286 -17.69 1.33 -7.73
C MET A 286 -18.15 0.68 -6.44
N ASN A 287 -18.34 1.45 -5.39
CA ASN A 287 -18.77 0.98 -4.08
C ASN A 287 -20.03 1.70 -3.61
N SER A 288 -20.97 0.94 -3.06
CA SER A 288 -22.17 1.50 -2.46
C SER A 288 -21.84 2.33 -1.21
N ILE A 289 -22.39 3.53 -1.15
CA ILE A 289 -22.42 4.34 0.08
C ILE A 289 -23.70 3.94 0.82
N LEU A 290 -23.57 3.22 1.93
CA LEU A 290 -24.73 2.75 2.68
C LEU A 290 -25.50 3.93 3.28
N GLN A 291 -26.81 3.96 3.02
CA GLN A 291 -27.75 4.89 3.63
C GLN A 291 -28.49 4.18 4.76
N GLU A 292 -28.41 4.72 5.95
CA GLU A 292 -28.94 4.11 7.18
C GLU A 292 -30.46 3.94 7.16
N GLU A 293 -31.17 4.84 6.51
CA GLU A 293 -32.64 4.86 6.40
C GLU A 293 -33.18 4.07 5.21
N SER A 294 -32.30 3.45 4.42
CA SER A 294 -32.70 2.77 3.18
C SER A 294 -33.25 1.35 3.43
N ASP A 295 -33.81 0.76 2.36
CA ASP A 295 -34.34 -0.62 2.36
C ASP A 295 -33.23 -1.70 2.34
N ILE A 296 -32.09 -1.44 3.00
CA ILE A 296 -30.95 -2.38 3.07
C ILE A 296 -31.26 -3.62 3.94
N TYR A 297 -32.29 -3.58 4.76
CA TYR A 297 -32.63 -4.68 5.67
C TYR A 297 -33.75 -5.51 5.06
N VAL A 298 -33.46 -6.72 4.62
CA VAL A 298 -34.41 -7.60 3.95
C VAL A 298 -34.40 -8.99 4.58
N ASN A 299 -35.45 -9.36 5.32
CA ASN A 299 -35.57 -10.63 6.05
C ASN A 299 -34.41 -10.86 7.02
N ASP A 300 -33.59 -11.85 6.75
CA ASP A 300 -32.35 -12.21 7.49
C ASP A 300 -31.08 -11.66 6.83
N LYS A 301 -31.18 -10.54 6.09
CA LYS A 301 -30.07 -10.01 5.30
C LYS A 301 -29.90 -8.52 5.46
N ILE A 302 -28.64 -8.09 5.51
CA ILE A 302 -28.23 -6.70 5.34
C ILE A 302 -27.64 -6.57 3.93
N VAL A 303 -28.29 -5.79 3.08
CA VAL A 303 -27.91 -5.60 1.69
C VAL A 303 -26.87 -4.51 1.60
N ILE A 304 -25.63 -4.87 1.26
CA ILE A 304 -24.52 -3.92 1.08
C ILE A 304 -24.62 -3.23 -0.29
N GLY A 305 -25.02 -3.97 -1.32
CA GLY A 305 -25.10 -3.44 -2.67
C GLY A 305 -23.89 -3.81 -3.53
N ILE A 306 -23.44 -2.88 -4.36
CA ILE A 306 -22.22 -3.04 -5.15
C ILE A 306 -21.04 -2.81 -4.21
N ALA A 307 -20.23 -3.83 -3.98
CA ALA A 307 -19.05 -3.82 -3.11
C ALA A 307 -18.16 -5.01 -3.42
N ASP A 308 -17.00 -5.08 -2.80
CA ASP A 308 -16.14 -6.26 -2.83
C ASP A 308 -16.86 -7.47 -2.19
N GLU A 309 -16.85 -8.59 -2.88
CA GLU A 309 -17.41 -9.85 -2.38
C GLU A 309 -16.57 -10.49 -1.25
N ASN A 310 -15.34 -10.03 -1.06
CA ASN A 310 -14.41 -10.46 0.00
C ASN A 310 -14.46 -9.56 1.24
N LEU A 311 -15.51 -8.76 1.42
CA LEU A 311 -15.69 -7.89 2.57
C LEU A 311 -15.49 -8.67 3.89
N PRO A 312 -14.55 -8.28 4.78
CA PRO A 312 -14.36 -8.99 6.04
C PRO A 312 -15.49 -8.70 7.02
N ILE A 313 -15.96 -9.75 7.71
CA ILE A 313 -16.88 -9.66 8.86
C ILE A 313 -16.13 -10.06 10.11
N TYR A 314 -16.17 -9.20 11.12
CA TYR A 314 -15.62 -9.43 12.43
C TYR A 314 -16.74 -9.77 13.41
N GLU A 315 -16.67 -10.93 14.09
CA GLU A 315 -17.77 -11.42 14.93
C GLU A 315 -17.35 -11.62 16.40
N SER A 316 -18.31 -11.40 17.34
CA SER A 316 -18.20 -11.93 18.69
C SER A 316 -18.19 -13.46 18.70
N GLU A 317 -17.68 -14.10 19.76
CA GLU A 317 -17.58 -15.57 19.83
C GLU A 317 -18.91 -16.28 19.57
N ASP A 318 -20.03 -15.68 20.02
CA ASP A 318 -21.37 -16.24 19.81
C ASP A 318 -22.00 -15.81 18.46
N GLY A 319 -21.39 -14.86 17.73
CA GLY A 319 -21.86 -14.28 16.46
C GLY A 319 -23.17 -13.46 16.59
N ASN A 320 -23.52 -13.03 17.82
CA ASN A 320 -24.67 -12.15 18.02
C ASN A 320 -24.35 -10.69 17.67
N ILE A 321 -23.08 -10.34 17.68
CA ILE A 321 -22.61 -9.01 17.32
C ILE A 321 -21.54 -9.18 16.27
N PHE A 322 -21.61 -8.37 15.23
CA PHE A 322 -20.59 -8.32 14.20
C PHE A 322 -20.38 -6.90 13.68
N ALA A 323 -19.19 -6.66 13.17
CA ALA A 323 -18.77 -5.40 12.57
C ALA A 323 -18.25 -5.63 11.15
N PHE A 324 -18.37 -4.61 10.31
CA PHE A 324 -17.88 -4.59 8.94
C PHE A 324 -17.59 -3.15 8.51
N VAL A 325 -16.69 -2.99 7.55
CA VAL A 325 -16.32 -1.68 6.99
C VAL A 325 -16.81 -1.62 5.55
N VAL A 326 -17.56 -0.59 5.21
CA VAL A 326 -18.01 -0.32 3.83
C VAL A 326 -17.80 1.14 3.52
N GLN A 327 -17.09 1.42 2.44
CA GLN A 327 -16.75 2.76 1.96
C GLN A 327 -16.35 3.67 3.13
N ASP A 328 -15.23 3.31 3.78
CA ASP A 328 -14.57 4.07 4.85
C ASP A 328 -15.47 4.40 6.05
N ARG A 329 -16.46 3.53 6.31
CA ARG A 329 -17.32 3.61 7.49
C ARG A 329 -17.42 2.26 8.19
N LEU A 330 -17.20 2.27 9.51
CA LEU A 330 -17.32 1.10 10.38
C LEU A 330 -18.75 0.99 10.91
N TYR A 331 -19.37 -0.14 10.64
CA TYR A 331 -20.70 -0.50 11.11
C TYR A 331 -20.64 -1.64 12.13
N SER A 332 -21.53 -1.62 13.09
CA SER A 332 -21.77 -2.75 14.01
C SER A 332 -23.24 -3.09 14.05
N TYR A 333 -23.56 -4.38 13.94
CA TYR A 333 -24.93 -4.88 14.09
C TYR A 333 -25.05 -5.88 15.25
N ASN A 334 -25.99 -5.61 16.15
CA ASN A 334 -26.34 -6.50 17.25
C ASN A 334 -27.66 -7.21 16.93
N VAL A 335 -27.57 -8.51 16.61
CA VAL A 335 -28.71 -9.38 16.25
C VAL A 335 -29.71 -9.51 17.41
N THR A 336 -29.24 -9.54 18.66
CA THR A 336 -30.09 -9.73 19.83
C THR A 336 -30.95 -8.51 20.14
N THR A 337 -30.36 -7.32 20.06
CA THR A 337 -31.05 -6.06 20.35
C THR A 337 -31.60 -5.39 19.12
N ASN A 338 -31.34 -5.94 17.94
CA ASN A 338 -31.75 -5.43 16.62
C ASN A 338 -31.32 -3.96 16.42
N LYS A 339 -30.01 -3.71 16.67
CA LYS A 339 -29.42 -2.38 16.54
C LYS A 339 -28.31 -2.36 15.51
N MET A 340 -28.37 -1.39 14.61
CA MET A 340 -27.29 -1.00 13.72
C MET A 340 -26.67 0.27 14.26
N THR A 341 -25.35 0.30 14.36
CA THR A 341 -24.58 1.48 14.78
C THR A 341 -23.55 1.83 13.71
N VAL A 342 -23.51 3.08 13.29
CA VAL A 342 -22.36 3.66 12.63
C VAL A 342 -21.34 4.00 13.69
N VAL A 343 -20.30 3.18 13.80
CA VAL A 343 -19.31 3.29 14.88
C VAL A 343 -18.32 4.39 14.58
N PHE A 344 -17.87 4.49 13.31
CA PHE A 344 -16.90 5.51 12.89
C PHE A 344 -17.03 5.79 11.38
N GLY A 345 -16.66 6.99 10.97
CA GLY A 345 -16.49 7.46 9.60
C GLY A 345 -16.28 8.96 9.56
N PHE A 346 -15.43 9.46 8.66
CA PHE A 346 -15.21 10.89 8.52
C PHE A 346 -16.37 11.62 7.84
N TYR A 347 -17.22 10.93 7.08
CA TYR A 347 -18.44 11.51 6.50
C TYR A 347 -19.70 10.85 7.06
N LYS A 348 -20.83 11.56 7.00
CA LYS A 348 -22.18 11.05 7.34
C LYS A 348 -23.05 11.02 6.10
N ASP A 349 -23.80 12.08 5.83
CA ASP A 349 -24.76 12.18 4.72
C ASP A 349 -24.35 13.23 3.64
N GLU A 350 -23.23 13.91 3.83
CA GLU A 350 -22.71 14.92 2.93
C GLU A 350 -21.64 14.33 2.01
N TYR A 351 -22.06 13.95 0.78
CA TYR A 351 -21.17 13.34 -0.22
C TYR A 351 -20.51 14.34 -1.16
N THR A 352 -20.69 15.64 -0.92
CA THR A 352 -20.19 16.71 -1.81
C THR A 352 -19.04 17.52 -1.19
N ASP A 353 -18.72 17.32 0.07
CA ASP A 353 -17.58 17.97 0.73
C ASP A 353 -16.32 17.10 0.54
N ALA A 354 -15.42 17.57 -0.34
CA ALA A 354 -14.18 16.86 -0.66
C ALA A 354 -13.33 16.56 0.58
N ARG A 355 -13.35 17.44 1.60
CA ARG A 355 -12.57 17.28 2.83
C ARG A 355 -12.95 16.06 3.67
N LYS A 356 -14.14 15.50 3.47
CA LYS A 356 -14.69 14.36 4.21
C LYS A 356 -14.69 13.07 3.39
N MET A 357 -14.44 13.18 2.10
CA MET A 357 -14.55 12.09 1.14
C MET A 357 -13.19 11.58 0.65
N ASP A 358 -12.10 12.01 1.29
CA ASP A 358 -10.78 11.47 1.02
C ASP A 358 -10.71 10.01 1.48
N THR A 359 -10.17 9.15 0.63
CA THR A 359 -10.03 7.70 0.88
C THR A 359 -8.62 7.30 1.30
N ASN A 360 -7.78 8.29 1.68
CA ASN A 360 -6.39 8.07 2.06
C ASN A 360 -6.22 7.56 3.50
N HIS A 361 -7.21 6.81 4.00
CA HIS A 361 -7.20 6.16 5.29
C HIS A 361 -7.83 4.76 5.21
N ASP A 362 -7.63 3.97 6.26
CA ASP A 362 -8.12 2.60 6.39
C ASP A 362 -8.65 2.35 7.80
N ILE A 363 -9.77 1.65 7.94
CA ILE A 363 -10.36 1.32 9.23
C ILE A 363 -10.20 -0.17 9.48
N ARG A 364 -9.56 -0.55 10.60
CA ARG A 364 -9.25 -1.94 10.96
C ARG A 364 -9.85 -2.31 12.30
N VAL A 365 -10.74 -3.30 12.29
CA VAL A 365 -11.28 -3.87 13.53
C VAL A 365 -10.22 -4.77 14.16
N LEU A 366 -9.82 -4.46 15.39
CA LEU A 366 -8.79 -5.20 16.14
C LEU A 366 -9.41 -6.25 17.07
N ASN A 367 -10.55 -5.93 17.69
CA ASN A 367 -11.21 -6.84 18.60
C ASN A 367 -12.71 -6.48 18.74
N ILE A 368 -13.54 -7.50 18.98
CA ILE A 368 -14.96 -7.35 19.30
C ILE A 368 -15.33 -8.30 20.42
N ASP A 369 -15.98 -7.79 21.46
CA ASP A 369 -16.39 -8.60 22.62
C ASP A 369 -17.89 -8.97 22.59
N GLU A 370 -18.30 -9.85 23.49
CA GLU A 370 -19.69 -10.28 23.64
C GLU A 370 -20.63 -9.17 24.13
N GLY A 371 -20.10 -8.09 24.70
CA GLY A 371 -20.84 -6.89 25.07
C GLY A 371 -21.12 -5.95 23.90
N GLY A 372 -20.42 -6.16 22.79
CA GLY A 372 -20.48 -5.33 21.60
C GLY A 372 -19.53 -4.13 21.65
N ASN A 373 -18.56 -4.14 22.54
CA ASN A 373 -17.47 -3.17 22.50
C ASN A 373 -16.50 -3.56 21.39
N ILE A 374 -16.00 -2.56 20.68
CA ILE A 374 -15.13 -2.75 19.53
C ILE A 374 -13.87 -1.93 19.73
N GLN A 375 -12.72 -2.59 19.61
CA GLN A 375 -11.43 -1.91 19.46
C GLN A 375 -11.08 -1.87 17.98
N PHE A 376 -10.75 -0.70 17.49
CA PHE A 376 -10.41 -0.52 16.08
C PHE A 376 -9.33 0.55 15.91
N ALA A 377 -8.65 0.52 14.79
CA ALA A 377 -7.68 1.53 14.38
C ALA A 377 -8.15 2.24 13.11
N VAL A 378 -7.87 3.54 13.04
CA VAL A 378 -7.97 4.34 11.81
C VAL A 378 -6.54 4.72 11.45
N ALA A 379 -6.08 4.32 10.28
CA ALA A 379 -4.71 4.51 9.84
C ALA A 379 -4.66 5.23 8.50
N GLY A 380 -3.87 6.27 8.42
CA GLY A 380 -3.71 7.07 7.21
C GLY A 380 -3.81 8.56 7.46
N TYR A 381 -4.30 9.30 6.46
CA TYR A 381 -4.60 10.72 6.56
C TYR A 381 -5.89 10.95 7.34
N MET A 382 -5.89 11.91 8.25
CA MET A 382 -7.05 12.24 9.09
C MET A 382 -7.81 13.42 8.50
N ASP A 383 -8.99 13.16 7.93
CA ASP A 383 -9.79 14.14 7.20
C ASP A 383 -10.34 15.25 8.10
N ARG A 384 -10.55 14.96 9.37
CA ARG A 384 -11.10 15.88 10.36
C ARG A 384 -10.92 15.39 11.79
N GLY A 385 -11.36 16.17 12.75
CA GLY A 385 -11.24 15.85 14.18
C GLY A 385 -9.99 16.40 14.81
N SER A 386 -9.54 15.80 15.93
CA SER A 386 -8.38 16.27 16.70
C SER A 386 -7.06 16.22 15.95
N HIS A 387 -6.93 15.30 14.99
CA HIS A 387 -5.72 15.07 14.18
C HIS A 387 -5.89 15.44 12.70
N GLU A 388 -6.85 16.34 12.39
CA GLU A 388 -7.03 16.79 11.00
C GLU A 388 -5.72 17.25 10.37
N GLY A 389 -5.42 16.73 9.18
CA GLY A 389 -4.20 17.05 8.42
C GLY A 389 -2.93 16.35 8.92
N GLU A 390 -3.06 15.33 9.76
CA GLU A 390 -1.95 14.47 10.17
C GLU A 390 -2.06 13.11 9.49
N VAL A 391 -0.95 12.41 9.37
CA VAL A 391 -0.90 10.99 9.00
C VAL A 391 -0.48 10.20 10.23
N GLY A 392 -1.17 9.09 10.48
CA GLY A 392 -0.85 8.28 11.65
C GLY A 392 -1.81 7.12 11.86
N VAL A 393 -1.77 6.56 13.06
CA VAL A 393 -2.66 5.48 13.50
C VAL A 393 -3.39 5.90 14.76
N GLN A 394 -4.70 6.14 14.67
CA GLN A 394 -5.58 6.35 15.81
C GLN A 394 -6.14 5.02 16.30
N VAL A 395 -6.00 4.70 17.56
CA VAL A 395 -6.60 3.51 18.19
C VAL A 395 -7.78 3.93 19.05
N TYR A 396 -8.94 3.37 18.73
CA TYR A 396 -10.21 3.70 19.38
C TYR A 396 -10.80 2.52 20.14
N ASN A 397 -11.57 2.84 21.18
CA ASN A 397 -12.48 1.93 21.86
C ASN A 397 -13.92 2.43 21.71
N TYR A 398 -14.78 1.64 21.09
CA TYR A 398 -16.23 1.85 21.09
C TYR A 398 -16.87 1.14 22.27
N ASP A 399 -17.62 1.89 23.10
CA ASP A 399 -18.45 1.38 24.16
C ASP A 399 -19.91 1.26 23.70
N SER A 400 -20.40 0.05 23.56
CA SER A 400 -21.76 -0.24 23.09
C SER A 400 -22.86 0.20 24.04
N SER A 401 -22.56 0.26 25.36
CA SER A 401 -23.51 0.61 26.41
C SER A 401 -23.82 2.11 26.41
N TYR A 402 -22.79 2.93 26.24
CA TYR A 402 -22.90 4.39 26.16
C TYR A 402 -23.04 4.90 24.73
N ASN A 403 -22.77 4.05 23.75
CA ASN A 403 -22.74 4.38 22.31
C ASN A 403 -21.74 5.51 22.00
N THR A 404 -20.54 5.39 22.54
CA THR A 404 -19.47 6.37 22.43
C THR A 404 -18.19 5.74 21.91
N VAL A 405 -17.36 6.52 21.22
CA VAL A 405 -15.99 6.17 20.84
C VAL A 405 -15.01 7.03 21.65
N GLU A 406 -13.93 6.41 22.11
CA GLU A 406 -12.86 7.06 22.86
C GLU A 406 -11.54 6.76 22.19
N GLU A 407 -10.79 7.80 21.84
CA GLU A 407 -9.41 7.66 21.37
C GLU A 407 -8.54 7.19 22.56
N LYS A 408 -7.79 6.11 22.34
CA LYS A 408 -6.88 5.55 23.36
C LYS A 408 -5.44 5.96 23.11
N LEU A 409 -5.06 6.08 21.82
CA LEU A 409 -3.69 6.33 21.40
C LEU A 409 -3.68 6.91 20.00
N TYR A 410 -2.76 7.83 19.74
CA TYR A 410 -2.37 8.28 18.42
C TYR A 410 -0.87 8.02 18.19
N ILE A 411 -0.54 7.38 17.08
CA ILE A 411 0.83 7.14 16.61
C ILE A 411 1.07 8.02 15.40
N PRO A 412 1.80 9.14 15.53
CA PRO A 412 2.12 10.00 14.39
C PRO A 412 3.07 9.31 13.41
N TYR A 413 2.90 9.55 12.12
CA TYR A 413 3.73 9.03 11.05
C TYR A 413 4.07 10.15 10.05
N ASN A 414 5.34 10.31 9.69
CA ASN A 414 5.80 11.41 8.84
C ASN A 414 5.92 11.04 7.36
N GLY A 415 5.69 9.78 7.01
CA GLY A 415 5.73 9.29 5.65
C GLY A 415 4.37 9.25 4.97
N ASN A 416 4.33 8.72 3.75
CA ASN A 416 3.10 8.57 2.99
C ASN A 416 2.18 7.49 3.61
N TYR A 417 0.87 7.75 3.63
CA TYR A 417 -0.14 6.84 4.20
C TYR A 417 -0.15 5.45 3.53
N ARG A 418 0.21 5.36 2.24
CA ARG A 418 0.26 4.07 1.49
C ARG A 418 1.35 3.15 2.03
N ILE A 419 2.50 3.73 2.39
CA ILE A 419 3.59 2.98 3.04
C ILE A 419 3.16 2.55 4.44
N LEU A 420 2.56 3.45 5.22
CA LEU A 420 1.99 3.12 6.52
C LEU A 420 1.02 1.94 6.44
N LYS A 421 0.10 1.97 5.48
CA LYS A 421 -0.87 0.89 5.25
C LYS A 421 -0.16 -0.44 4.97
N ALA A 422 0.84 -0.44 4.09
CA ALA A 422 1.60 -1.64 3.75
C ALA A 422 2.32 -2.25 4.96
N GLU A 423 2.91 -1.42 5.82
CA GLU A 423 3.57 -1.89 7.04
C GLU A 423 2.56 -2.48 8.04
N LEU A 424 1.41 -1.83 8.20
CA LEU A 424 0.34 -2.33 9.07
C LEU A 424 -0.31 -3.62 8.52
N ASP A 425 -0.33 -3.84 7.20
CA ASP A 425 -0.79 -5.09 6.59
C ASP A 425 0.11 -6.27 6.97
N GLU A 426 1.40 -6.02 7.24
CA GLU A 426 2.29 -7.07 7.71
C GLU A 426 2.08 -7.43 9.17
N LEU A 427 1.78 -6.45 10.03
CA LEU A 427 1.47 -6.70 11.43
C LEU A 427 0.69 -5.53 12.07
N LEU A 428 -0.55 -5.80 12.46
CA LEU A 428 -1.32 -4.98 13.39
C LEU A 428 -2.20 -5.90 14.23
N TYR A 429 -1.82 -6.13 15.49
CA TYR A 429 -2.52 -7.03 16.40
C TYR A 429 -2.64 -6.44 17.81
N LEU A 430 -3.84 -6.43 18.37
CA LEU A 430 -4.11 -6.00 19.73
C LEU A 430 -4.54 -7.19 20.58
N ASN A 431 -3.84 -7.45 21.69
CA ASN A 431 -4.19 -8.52 22.60
C ASN A 431 -5.20 -8.07 23.68
N ARG A 432 -5.73 -9.04 24.43
CA ARG A 432 -6.71 -8.79 25.51
C ARG A 432 -6.14 -8.03 26.72
N GLU A 433 -4.83 -7.95 26.84
CA GLU A 433 -4.13 -7.24 27.91
C GLU A 433 -3.83 -5.78 27.57
N GLY A 434 -4.24 -5.31 26.39
CA GLY A 434 -4.04 -3.94 25.93
C GLY A 434 -2.66 -3.68 25.33
N TYR A 435 -1.95 -4.73 24.86
CA TYR A 435 -0.72 -4.58 24.10
C TYR A 435 -1.00 -4.63 22.60
N LEU A 436 -0.63 -3.56 21.91
CA LEU A 436 -0.66 -3.45 20.46
C LEU A 436 0.71 -3.84 19.90
N TYR A 437 0.72 -4.74 18.93
CA TYR A 437 1.89 -5.14 18.16
C TYR A 437 1.71 -4.63 16.74
N THR A 438 2.71 -3.93 16.23
CA THR A 438 2.68 -3.37 14.89
C THR A 438 4.06 -3.35 14.29
N ARG A 439 4.12 -3.37 12.95
CA ARG A 439 5.35 -3.10 12.20
C ARG A 439 5.33 -1.66 11.72
N LEU A 440 6.39 -0.91 12.01
CA LEU A 440 6.61 0.46 11.52
C LEU A 440 8.12 0.67 11.35
N ASP A 441 8.51 1.35 10.27
CA ASP A 441 9.92 1.67 9.95
C ASP A 441 10.83 0.44 10.02
N ASN A 442 10.38 -0.68 9.47
CA ASN A 442 11.09 -1.96 9.48
C ASN A 442 11.38 -2.55 10.89
N ALA A 443 10.73 -2.05 11.91
CA ALA A 443 10.80 -2.53 13.28
C ALA A 443 9.47 -3.14 13.73
N VAL A 444 9.51 -4.07 14.68
CA VAL A 444 8.32 -4.56 15.37
C VAL A 444 8.23 -3.90 16.73
N LEU A 445 7.13 -3.22 16.95
CA LEU A 445 6.83 -2.47 18.17
C LEU A 445 5.86 -3.23 19.07
N GLU A 446 6.10 -3.18 20.39
CA GLU A 446 5.17 -3.58 21.45
C GLU A 446 4.73 -2.31 22.20
N ILE A 447 3.45 -1.96 22.08
CA ILE A 447 2.88 -0.73 22.63
C ILE A 447 1.86 -1.08 23.71
N ASN A 448 2.02 -0.55 24.92
CA ASN A 448 1.03 -0.66 25.98
C ASN A 448 0.07 0.52 25.88
N LEU A 449 -1.21 0.26 25.58
CA LEU A 449 -2.24 1.29 25.40
C LEU A 449 -2.61 2.02 26.70
N GLU A 450 -2.50 1.36 27.87
CA GLU A 450 -2.86 1.96 29.15
C GLU A 450 -1.74 2.88 29.67
N GLU A 451 -0.48 2.43 29.55
CA GLU A 451 0.68 3.17 30.01
C GLU A 451 1.22 4.15 28.97
N MET A 452 0.74 4.08 27.73
CA MET A 452 1.22 4.84 26.56
C MET A 452 2.75 4.73 26.40
N THR A 453 3.26 3.49 26.49
CA THR A 453 4.68 3.18 26.35
C THR A 453 4.93 2.30 25.14
N CYS A 454 6.05 2.55 24.44
CA CYS A 454 6.48 1.82 23.26
C CYS A 454 7.87 1.21 23.47
N ASN A 455 8.02 -0.06 23.10
CA ASN A 455 9.31 -0.75 23.12
C ASN A 455 9.53 -1.46 21.79
N TYR A 456 10.79 -1.53 21.35
CA TYR A 456 11.18 -2.40 20.26
C TYR A 456 11.13 -3.87 20.71
N LEU A 457 10.30 -4.67 20.03
CA LEU A 457 10.38 -6.13 20.11
C LEU A 457 11.50 -6.65 19.21
N LEU A 458 11.60 -6.06 18.02
CA LEU A 458 12.67 -6.23 17.03
C LEU A 458 12.99 -4.84 16.46
N ALA A 459 14.26 -4.42 16.53
CA ALA A 459 14.66 -3.09 16.06
C ALA A 459 14.93 -3.08 14.54
N ASP A 460 15.13 -4.26 13.94
CA ASP A 460 15.44 -4.42 12.53
C ASP A 460 14.99 -5.80 12.07
N VAL A 461 14.19 -5.83 11.04
CA VAL A 461 13.62 -7.06 10.49
C VAL A 461 14.11 -7.24 9.06
N GLU A 462 15.09 -8.12 8.87
CA GLU A 462 15.51 -8.50 7.52
C GLU A 462 14.37 -9.17 6.78
N GLN A 463 14.11 -8.76 5.54
CA GLN A 463 13.05 -9.34 4.72
C GLN A 463 13.26 -10.87 4.56
N GLY A 464 12.21 -11.65 4.87
CA GLY A 464 12.25 -13.11 4.87
C GLY A 464 12.75 -13.74 6.18
N SER A 465 13.23 -12.93 7.15
CA SER A 465 13.67 -13.43 8.47
C SER A 465 12.54 -13.54 9.49
N MET A 466 11.42 -12.88 9.22
CA MET A 466 10.22 -12.85 10.06
C MET A 466 8.98 -13.20 9.23
N TRP A 467 8.04 -13.89 9.87
CA TRP A 467 6.70 -14.18 9.33
C TRP A 467 5.66 -14.02 10.43
N VAL A 468 4.44 -13.68 10.01
CA VAL A 468 3.28 -13.52 10.90
C VAL A 468 2.15 -14.42 10.41
N SER A 469 1.38 -15.02 11.32
CA SER A 469 0.22 -15.85 10.99
C SER A 469 -0.92 -15.00 10.41
N ASN A 470 -1.86 -15.62 9.71
CA ASN A 470 -2.97 -14.93 9.06
C ASN A 470 -3.85 -14.09 10.01
N SER A 471 -3.94 -14.50 11.28
CA SER A 471 -4.67 -13.73 12.31
C SER A 471 -3.87 -12.57 12.90
N GLY A 472 -2.59 -12.41 12.57
CA GLY A 472 -1.67 -11.47 13.21
C GLY A 472 -1.21 -11.89 14.61
N ARG A 473 -1.75 -13.00 15.18
CA ARG A 473 -1.55 -13.39 16.58
C ARG A 473 -0.19 -14.02 16.85
N ILE A 474 0.36 -14.77 15.88
CA ILE A 474 1.59 -15.52 16.07
C ILE A 474 2.63 -14.99 15.10
N ALA A 475 3.82 -14.68 15.61
CA ALA A 475 4.96 -14.33 14.78
C ALA A 475 6.15 -15.25 15.04
N VAL A 476 6.99 -15.43 14.03
CA VAL A 476 8.26 -16.12 14.10
C VAL A 476 9.36 -15.24 13.51
N TRP A 477 10.51 -15.23 14.14
CA TRP A 477 11.71 -14.59 13.60
C TRP A 477 12.96 -15.40 13.87
N GLN A 478 13.96 -15.19 13.03
CA GLN A 478 15.24 -15.86 13.14
C GLN A 478 16.10 -15.32 14.28
N THR A 479 16.92 -16.19 14.87
CA THR A 479 17.87 -15.86 15.93
C THR A 479 19.20 -16.61 15.73
N GLY A 480 20.31 -15.98 16.13
CA GLY A 480 21.63 -16.61 16.09
C GLY A 480 22.30 -16.68 14.72
N GLY A 481 22.06 -15.69 13.87
CA GLY A 481 22.68 -15.55 12.54
C GLY A 481 21.84 -14.73 11.58
N SER A 482 22.35 -14.48 10.37
CA SER A 482 21.64 -13.82 9.27
C SER A 482 20.66 -14.78 8.58
N LEU A 483 19.91 -14.31 7.60
CA LEU A 483 18.78 -15.01 6.92
C LEU A 483 19.05 -16.50 6.60
N TYR A 484 20.22 -16.84 6.06
CA TYR A 484 20.55 -18.22 5.68
C TYR A 484 21.56 -18.90 6.62
N GLU A 485 21.90 -18.25 7.74
CA GLU A 485 22.88 -18.72 8.72
C GLU A 485 22.30 -18.78 10.13
N ALA A 486 20.99 -18.59 10.28
CA ALA A 486 20.33 -18.64 11.57
C ALA A 486 20.34 -20.04 12.19
N THR A 487 20.60 -20.10 13.49
CA THR A 487 20.64 -21.36 14.26
C THR A 487 19.39 -21.61 15.08
N GLY A 488 18.49 -20.65 15.13
CA GLY A 488 17.24 -20.75 15.88
C GLY A 488 16.13 -19.91 15.32
N LEU A 489 14.90 -20.22 15.72
CA LEU A 489 13.70 -19.45 15.52
C LEU A 489 13.08 -19.12 16.86
N THR A 490 12.64 -17.88 17.05
CA THR A 490 11.78 -17.52 18.16
C THR A 490 10.34 -17.38 17.65
N LEU A 491 9.44 -18.18 18.21
CA LEU A 491 8.01 -18.15 17.96
C LEU A 491 7.32 -17.46 19.13
N MET A 492 6.54 -16.41 18.87
CA MET A 492 5.81 -15.64 19.90
C MET A 492 4.32 -15.66 19.63
N ASP A 493 3.54 -16.02 20.62
CA ASP A 493 2.10 -15.82 20.67
C ASP A 493 1.81 -14.46 21.32
N PHE A 494 1.48 -13.45 20.53
CA PHE A 494 1.15 -12.10 21.00
C PHE A 494 -0.08 -12.08 21.92
N GLY A 495 -1.04 -13.00 21.73
CA GLY A 495 -2.22 -13.09 22.57
C GLY A 495 -1.91 -13.51 24.00
N THR A 496 -0.88 -14.33 24.22
CA THR A 496 -0.46 -14.81 25.55
C THR A 496 0.93 -14.29 25.97
N ARG A 497 1.61 -13.54 25.09
CA ARG A 497 2.98 -13.01 25.26
C ARG A 497 4.05 -14.08 25.49
N LYS A 498 3.75 -15.34 25.17
CA LYS A 498 4.68 -16.46 25.36
C LYS A 498 5.62 -16.59 24.16
N LYS A 499 6.90 -16.78 24.48
CA LYS A 499 7.96 -17.04 23.50
C LYS A 499 8.42 -18.50 23.62
N ILE A 500 8.67 -19.11 22.48
CA ILE A 500 9.22 -20.46 22.36
C ILE A 500 10.38 -20.40 21.37
N THR A 501 11.45 -21.14 21.63
CA THR A 501 12.59 -21.22 20.72
C THR A 501 12.65 -22.61 20.08
N VAL A 502 12.80 -22.65 18.77
CA VAL A 502 13.09 -23.85 17.98
C VAL A 502 14.53 -23.72 17.49
N ASN A 503 15.40 -24.68 17.85
CA ASN A 503 16.81 -24.63 17.48
C ASN A 503 17.14 -25.69 16.43
N ALA A 504 18.03 -25.33 15.49
CA ALA A 504 18.67 -26.28 14.59
C ALA A 504 19.72 -27.14 15.34
N GLY A 505 20.18 -28.23 14.70
CA GLY A 505 21.26 -29.04 15.19
C GLY A 505 22.64 -28.33 15.11
N THR A 506 23.70 -28.96 15.63
CA THR A 506 25.04 -28.35 15.76
C THR A 506 25.62 -27.88 14.42
N ASP A 507 25.42 -28.61 13.33
CA ASP A 507 25.90 -28.25 11.99
C ASP A 507 24.76 -27.97 10.99
N GLU A 508 23.74 -27.27 11.49
CA GLU A 508 22.53 -27.00 10.73
C GLU A 508 22.16 -25.51 10.83
N TYR A 509 21.42 -25.05 9.83
CA TYR A 509 20.73 -23.78 9.81
C TYR A 509 19.23 -23.97 9.61
N ILE A 510 18.44 -23.00 10.10
CA ILE A 510 16.98 -23.05 10.10
C ILE A 510 16.39 -21.81 9.41
N LEU A 511 15.37 -22.03 8.58
CA LEU A 511 14.70 -21.00 7.81
C LEU A 511 13.18 -21.06 8.05
N PRO A 512 12.51 -19.97 8.48
CA PRO A 512 11.05 -19.92 8.49
C PRO A 512 10.55 -19.77 7.06
N LEU A 513 9.47 -20.48 6.71
CA LEU A 513 8.92 -20.54 5.36
C LEU A 513 7.53 -19.88 5.27
N GLY A 514 6.90 -19.63 6.41
CA GLY A 514 5.58 -19.02 6.50
C GLY A 514 4.64 -19.74 7.45
N PHE A 515 3.37 -19.35 7.40
CA PHE A 515 2.31 -19.94 8.19
C PHE A 515 1.22 -20.52 7.30
N MET A 516 0.62 -21.62 7.75
CA MET A 516 -0.66 -22.10 7.28
C MET A 516 -1.65 -21.96 8.43
N GLU A 517 -2.55 -21.00 8.36
CA GLU A 517 -3.35 -20.53 9.49
C GLU A 517 -2.45 -20.07 10.67
N GLU A 518 -2.45 -20.81 11.78
CA GLU A 518 -1.65 -20.56 12.99
C GLU A 518 -0.44 -21.50 13.12
N ASP A 519 -0.23 -22.38 12.17
CA ASP A 519 0.84 -23.38 12.20
C ASP A 519 2.06 -22.91 11.40
N LEU A 520 3.21 -22.83 12.07
CA LEU A 520 4.49 -22.43 11.49
C LEU A 520 5.07 -23.55 10.60
N ILE A 521 5.50 -23.17 9.40
CA ILE A 521 6.27 -24.01 8.48
C ILE A 521 7.71 -23.52 8.49
N TYR A 522 8.66 -24.43 8.72
CA TYR A 522 10.08 -24.13 8.70
C TYR A 522 10.91 -25.28 8.12
N GLY A 523 12.04 -24.95 7.53
CA GLY A 523 13.00 -25.89 6.96
C GLY A 523 14.34 -25.88 7.68
N ILE A 524 15.04 -27.04 7.64
CA ILE A 524 16.39 -27.20 8.18
C ILE A 524 17.30 -27.70 7.07
N ALA A 525 18.46 -27.05 6.92
CA ALA A 525 19.52 -27.43 5.99
C ALA A 525 20.81 -27.71 6.74
N ARG A 526 21.62 -28.66 6.23
CA ARG A 526 22.98 -28.88 6.73
C ARG A 526 23.88 -27.76 6.20
N ARG A 527 24.82 -27.28 7.02
CA ARG A 527 25.75 -26.22 6.60
C ARG A 527 26.59 -26.59 5.39
N GLU A 528 27.00 -27.87 5.30
CA GLU A 528 27.77 -28.43 4.18
C GLU A 528 27.01 -28.51 2.84
N ASP A 529 25.67 -28.48 2.89
CA ASP A 529 24.81 -28.54 1.71
C ASP A 529 24.46 -27.16 1.14
N ILE A 530 24.67 -26.09 1.92
CA ILE A 530 24.38 -24.72 1.50
C ILE A 530 25.42 -24.26 0.51
N ILE A 531 24.98 -23.81 -0.65
CA ILE A 531 25.85 -23.33 -1.72
C ILE A 531 25.68 -21.84 -1.88
N LYS A 532 26.78 -21.11 -1.84
CA LYS A 532 26.85 -19.69 -2.20
C LYS A 532 27.68 -19.55 -3.47
N ASP A 533 27.08 -19.07 -4.54
CA ASP A 533 27.78 -18.87 -5.80
C ASP A 533 28.53 -17.53 -5.84
N ASN A 534 29.30 -17.28 -6.91
CA ASN A 534 30.07 -16.05 -7.07
C ASN A 534 29.19 -14.80 -7.20
N ALA A 535 27.92 -14.95 -7.52
CA ALA A 535 26.94 -13.89 -7.53
C ALA A 535 26.26 -13.66 -6.16
N GLY A 536 26.77 -14.29 -5.08
CA GLY A 536 26.17 -14.18 -3.75
C GLY A 536 24.87 -14.94 -3.56
N ARG A 537 24.39 -15.67 -4.56
CA ARG A 537 23.14 -16.43 -4.49
C ARG A 537 23.30 -17.59 -3.51
N VAL A 538 22.38 -17.72 -2.57
CA VAL A 538 22.35 -18.83 -1.62
C VAL A 538 21.31 -19.83 -2.08
N THR A 539 21.75 -21.08 -2.30
CA THR A 539 20.87 -22.23 -2.39
C THR A 539 20.80 -22.87 -1.02
N PHE A 540 19.60 -22.90 -0.41
CA PHE A 540 19.35 -23.44 0.93
C PHE A 540 18.58 -24.77 0.82
N PRO A 541 19.26 -25.90 0.62
CA PRO A 541 18.62 -27.20 0.37
C PRO A 541 18.21 -27.84 1.70
N MET A 542 16.93 -27.69 2.05
CA MET A 542 16.35 -28.22 3.27
C MET A 542 16.17 -29.75 3.14
N TYR A 543 16.85 -30.54 3.96
CA TYR A 543 16.65 -31.99 4.02
C TYR A 543 15.40 -32.38 4.80
N THR A 544 14.83 -31.42 5.55
CA THR A 544 13.56 -31.61 6.26
C THR A 544 12.77 -30.30 6.29
N VAL A 545 11.45 -30.41 6.12
CA VAL A 545 10.47 -29.34 6.34
C VAL A 545 9.49 -29.81 7.41
N SER A 546 9.26 -28.97 8.42
CA SER A 546 8.43 -29.29 9.58
C SER A 546 7.29 -28.29 9.71
N ILE A 547 6.14 -28.76 10.16
CA ILE A 547 4.97 -27.96 10.53
C ILE A 547 4.80 -28.07 12.03
N CYS A 548 4.77 -26.97 12.75
CA CYS A 548 4.54 -26.96 14.20
C CYS A 548 3.49 -25.94 14.61
N ASN A 549 2.78 -26.26 15.69
CA ASN A 549 1.78 -25.36 16.25
C ASN A 549 2.42 -24.24 17.11
N ALA A 550 1.59 -23.29 17.57
CA ALA A 550 1.99 -22.19 18.44
C ALA A 550 2.70 -22.59 19.76
N LYS A 551 2.68 -23.88 20.12
CA LYS A 551 3.38 -24.43 21.30
C LYS A 551 4.72 -25.06 20.93
N GLY A 552 5.15 -24.98 19.68
CA GLY A 552 6.37 -25.60 19.17
C GLY A 552 6.29 -27.13 19.01
N ILE A 553 5.07 -27.70 19.10
CA ILE A 553 4.88 -29.14 18.90
C ILE A 553 4.83 -29.42 17.40
N VAL A 554 5.75 -30.25 16.91
CA VAL A 554 5.78 -30.67 15.52
C VAL A 554 4.57 -31.57 15.22
N LEU A 555 3.72 -31.10 14.30
CA LEU A 555 2.52 -31.78 13.83
C LEU A 555 2.81 -32.69 12.65
N LYS A 556 3.72 -32.26 11.75
CA LYS A 556 4.12 -33.00 10.56
C LYS A 556 5.58 -32.69 10.24
N LYS A 557 6.28 -33.71 9.77
CA LYS A 557 7.65 -33.63 9.29
C LYS A 557 7.73 -34.26 7.90
N TYR A 558 8.23 -33.51 6.93
CA TYR A 558 8.58 -34.00 5.61
C TYR A 558 10.09 -34.25 5.54
N SER A 559 10.51 -35.40 5.09
CA SER A 559 11.89 -35.75 4.82
C SER A 559 11.92 -36.99 3.92
N GLN A 560 12.73 -36.99 2.86
CA GLN A 560 12.96 -38.13 1.96
C GLN A 560 14.44 -38.27 1.68
N ASP A 561 14.89 -39.52 1.53
CA ASP A 561 16.30 -39.78 1.26
C ASP A 561 16.74 -39.21 -0.08
N ASN A 562 17.84 -38.43 -0.06
CA ASN A 562 18.45 -37.77 -1.21
C ASN A 562 17.54 -36.73 -1.92
N ILE A 563 16.40 -36.33 -1.32
CA ILE A 563 15.53 -35.27 -1.79
C ILE A 563 15.61 -34.12 -0.82
N TYR A 564 15.79 -32.93 -1.37
CA TYR A 564 15.87 -31.66 -0.63
C TYR A 564 14.80 -30.72 -1.14
N VAL A 565 14.37 -29.78 -0.29
CA VAL A 565 13.43 -28.71 -0.62
C VAL A 565 14.20 -27.42 -0.74
N THR A 566 14.04 -26.67 -1.81
CA THR A 566 14.71 -25.39 -2.05
C THR A 566 13.78 -24.19 -1.95
N ALA A 567 12.48 -24.41 -2.15
CA ALA A 567 11.46 -23.37 -1.97
C ALA A 567 10.14 -23.98 -1.48
N CYS A 568 9.33 -23.16 -0.86
CA CYS A 568 8.01 -23.51 -0.36
C CYS A 568 7.04 -22.38 -0.71
N SER A 569 5.88 -22.73 -1.27
CA SER A 569 4.77 -21.78 -1.46
C SER A 569 3.53 -22.28 -0.72
N ILE A 570 2.81 -21.36 -0.10
CA ILE A 570 1.61 -21.63 0.69
C ILE A 570 0.44 -20.91 0.03
N ASN A 571 -0.58 -21.65 -0.37
CA ASN A 571 -1.78 -21.09 -0.98
C ASN A 571 -3.01 -21.75 -0.38
N GLY A 572 -3.77 -21.00 0.39
CA GLY A 572 -4.91 -21.50 1.15
C GLY A 572 -4.49 -22.69 2.04
N GLY A 573 -5.18 -23.81 1.93
CA GLY A 573 -4.88 -25.03 2.68
C GLY A 573 -3.82 -25.96 2.03
N GLN A 574 -3.03 -25.49 1.05
CA GLN A 574 -2.03 -26.29 0.33
C GLN A 574 -0.62 -25.69 0.49
N ILE A 575 0.33 -26.55 0.83
CA ILE A 575 1.76 -26.26 0.81
C ILE A 575 2.35 -26.97 -0.40
N THR A 576 3.03 -26.24 -1.28
CA THR A 576 3.78 -26.80 -2.41
C THR A 576 5.27 -26.71 -2.13
N LEU A 577 5.97 -27.83 -2.24
CA LEU A 577 7.40 -27.95 -2.02
C LEU A 577 8.14 -28.12 -3.36
N ASP A 578 9.05 -27.20 -3.65
CA ASP A 578 9.97 -27.31 -4.79
C ASP A 578 11.16 -28.17 -4.38
N ARG A 579 11.33 -29.28 -5.09
CA ARG A 579 12.27 -30.31 -4.68
C ARG A 579 13.43 -30.48 -5.65
N VAL A 580 14.57 -30.86 -5.09
CA VAL A 580 15.80 -31.17 -5.83
C VAL A 580 16.43 -32.45 -5.36
N LEU A 581 17.14 -33.11 -6.26
CA LEU A 581 17.97 -34.30 -5.99
C LEU A 581 19.45 -33.88 -5.91
N LYS A 582 20.18 -34.36 -4.89
CA LYS A 582 21.62 -34.15 -4.79
C LYS A 582 22.33 -35.16 -5.70
N THR A 583 23.16 -34.68 -6.62
CA THR A 583 23.94 -35.51 -7.54
C THR A 583 25.21 -36.02 -6.87
N GLU A 584 25.88 -37.03 -7.48
CA GLU A 584 27.18 -37.53 -7.01
C GLU A 584 28.27 -36.45 -7.01
N SER A 585 28.15 -35.42 -7.85
CA SER A 585 29.07 -34.30 -7.89
C SER A 585 28.81 -33.24 -6.79
N GLY A 586 27.76 -33.42 -5.98
CA GLY A 586 27.36 -32.49 -4.94
C GLY A 586 26.46 -31.34 -5.42
N SER A 587 26.14 -31.25 -6.71
CA SER A 587 25.17 -30.30 -7.27
C SER A 587 23.73 -30.77 -7.08
N PHE A 588 22.77 -29.85 -7.25
CA PHE A 588 21.33 -30.15 -7.12
C PHE A 588 20.64 -30.07 -8.48
N THR A 589 19.70 -30.99 -8.72
CA THR A 589 18.90 -31.06 -9.96
C THR A 589 17.43 -31.09 -9.59
N GLU A 590 16.61 -30.26 -10.26
CA GLU A 590 15.18 -30.20 -10.04
C GLU A 590 14.48 -31.55 -10.22
N THR A 591 13.45 -31.78 -9.41
CA THR A 591 12.58 -32.95 -9.51
C THR A 591 11.11 -32.51 -9.36
N THR A 592 10.19 -33.48 -9.35
CA THR A 592 8.75 -33.16 -9.23
C THR A 592 8.42 -32.49 -7.91
N GLN A 593 7.50 -31.54 -7.93
CA GLN A 593 6.94 -30.90 -6.72
C GLN A 593 6.20 -31.89 -5.83
N GLU A 594 6.07 -31.60 -4.55
CA GLU A 594 5.23 -32.30 -3.59
C GLU A 594 4.21 -31.36 -2.99
N HIS A 595 3.01 -31.89 -2.68
CA HIS A 595 1.94 -31.11 -2.10
C HIS A 595 1.52 -31.69 -0.75
N ILE A 596 1.41 -30.79 0.25
CA ILE A 596 0.89 -31.12 1.57
C ILE A 596 -0.44 -30.37 1.72
N MET A 597 -1.53 -31.09 1.94
CA MET A 597 -2.85 -30.52 2.15
C MET A 597 -3.15 -30.37 3.65
N SER A 598 -3.79 -29.27 4.04
CA SER A 598 -4.40 -29.12 5.35
C SER A 598 -5.58 -30.08 5.51
N SER A 599 -5.72 -30.63 6.68
CA SER A 599 -6.91 -31.40 7.07
C SER A 599 -7.89 -30.56 7.92
N THR A 600 -7.55 -29.32 8.21
CA THR A 600 -8.37 -28.40 9.01
C THR A 600 -9.60 -27.97 8.18
N LYS A 601 -10.79 -28.07 8.77
CA LYS A 601 -11.99 -27.51 8.13
C LYS A 601 -12.01 -26.03 8.38
N GLU A 602 -12.25 -25.22 7.35
CA GLU A 602 -12.52 -23.80 7.50
C GLU A 602 -13.64 -23.57 8.51
N THR A 603 -13.38 -22.69 9.46
CA THR A 603 -14.40 -22.26 10.42
C THR A 603 -15.30 -21.27 9.69
N VAL A 604 -16.48 -21.73 9.27
CA VAL A 604 -17.47 -20.84 8.65
C VAL A 604 -18.01 -19.91 9.73
N GLY A 605 -17.97 -18.59 9.45
CA GLY A 605 -18.58 -17.57 10.32
C GLY A 605 -20.09 -17.83 10.53
N LYS A 606 -20.64 -17.30 11.61
CA LYS A 606 -22.09 -17.44 11.93
C LYS A 606 -22.94 -16.47 11.11
N ASN A 607 -22.36 -15.34 10.71
CA ASN A 607 -22.89 -14.42 9.71
C ASN A 607 -21.98 -14.51 8.47
N THR A 608 -22.54 -14.52 7.29
CA THR A 608 -21.78 -14.82 6.08
C THR A 608 -22.04 -13.81 4.97
N ILE A 609 -21.01 -13.50 4.20
CA ILE A 609 -21.16 -12.79 2.94
C ILE A 609 -21.80 -13.73 1.92
N SER A 610 -22.71 -13.22 1.16
CA SER A 610 -23.28 -13.88 0.00
C SER A 610 -23.52 -12.88 -1.14
N THR A 611 -23.45 -13.37 -2.36
CA THR A 611 -23.72 -12.58 -3.55
C THR A 611 -25.02 -13.02 -4.21
N VAL A 612 -25.75 -12.07 -4.77
CA VAL A 612 -26.94 -12.30 -5.58
C VAL A 612 -26.75 -11.56 -6.90
N VAL A 613 -27.07 -12.21 -8.01
CA VAL A 613 -27.05 -11.56 -9.33
C VAL A 613 -28.44 -10.97 -9.61
N THR A 614 -28.45 -9.69 -9.88
CA THR A 614 -29.68 -8.97 -10.28
C THR A 614 -29.55 -8.44 -11.71
N GLU A 615 -30.66 -8.22 -12.39
CA GLU A 615 -30.67 -7.72 -13.77
C GLU A 615 -30.08 -6.30 -13.88
N ASN A 616 -30.31 -5.46 -12.86
CA ASN A 616 -29.87 -4.06 -12.88
C ASN A 616 -28.45 -3.85 -12.33
N TYR A 617 -28.10 -4.53 -11.22
CA TYR A 617 -26.88 -4.27 -10.48
C TYR A 617 -25.77 -5.28 -10.74
N GLY A 618 -26.04 -6.35 -11.51
CA GLY A 618 -25.11 -7.46 -11.61
C GLY A 618 -24.96 -8.18 -10.27
N LYS A 619 -23.73 -8.56 -9.88
CA LYS A 619 -23.44 -9.09 -8.55
C LYS A 619 -23.73 -8.04 -7.48
N TYR A 620 -24.42 -8.46 -6.45
CA TYR A 620 -24.91 -7.65 -5.35
C TYR A 620 -24.53 -8.32 -4.03
N VAL A 621 -23.79 -7.64 -3.17
CA VAL A 621 -23.26 -8.18 -1.92
C VAL A 621 -24.27 -8.00 -0.79
N GLN A 622 -24.43 -9.04 0.03
CA GLN A 622 -25.27 -9.00 1.22
C GLN A 622 -24.67 -9.83 2.36
N ILE A 623 -24.95 -9.42 3.58
CA ILE A 623 -24.59 -10.17 4.78
C ILE A 623 -25.82 -10.96 5.22
N ALA A 624 -25.74 -12.29 5.21
CA ALA A 624 -26.75 -13.16 5.80
C ALA A 624 -26.52 -13.23 7.31
N VAL A 625 -27.53 -12.84 8.08
CA VAL A 625 -27.50 -12.84 9.55
C VAL A 625 -28.25 -14.03 10.10
N LYS A 626 -27.82 -14.52 11.25
CA LYS A 626 -28.35 -15.76 11.84
C LYS A 626 -29.81 -15.67 12.33
N LYS A 627 -30.42 -14.48 12.33
CA LYS A 627 -31.80 -14.25 12.77
C LYS A 627 -32.44 -13.16 11.90
N GLU A 628 -33.74 -13.33 11.62
CA GLU A 628 -34.53 -12.35 10.88
C GLU A 628 -34.53 -10.97 11.55
N ILE A 629 -34.34 -9.93 10.73
CA ILE A 629 -34.29 -8.52 11.13
C ILE A 629 -35.71 -7.98 11.28
N ASP A 630 -36.11 -7.59 12.49
CA ASP A 630 -37.37 -6.88 12.70
C ASP A 630 -37.24 -5.41 12.29
N ARG A 631 -37.58 -5.09 11.05
CA ARG A 631 -37.50 -3.74 10.49
C ARG A 631 -38.29 -2.69 11.30
N LYS A 632 -39.35 -3.09 12.03
CA LYS A 632 -40.17 -2.17 12.82
C LYS A 632 -39.52 -1.81 14.14
N ALA A 633 -38.71 -2.71 14.68
CA ALA A 633 -38.00 -2.53 15.93
C ALA A 633 -36.52 -2.20 15.72
N LEU A 634 -36.05 -2.11 14.47
CA LEU A 634 -34.67 -1.76 14.16
C LEU A 634 -34.33 -0.34 14.63
N GLN A 635 -33.23 -0.22 15.33
CA GLN A 635 -32.69 1.07 15.75
C GLN A 635 -31.37 1.32 15.00
N VAL A 636 -31.28 2.44 14.33
CA VAL A 636 -30.04 2.93 13.74
C VAL A 636 -29.49 4.05 14.60
N ARG A 637 -28.20 4.04 14.87
CA ARG A 637 -27.55 4.97 15.79
C ARG A 637 -26.20 5.42 15.24
N ASN A 638 -25.87 6.68 15.52
CA ASN A 638 -24.54 7.24 15.35
C ASN A 638 -23.86 7.39 16.71
N THR A 639 -22.57 7.21 16.75
CA THR A 639 -21.74 7.40 17.94
C THR A 639 -21.44 8.88 18.22
N LYS A 640 -20.99 9.15 19.44
CA LYS A 640 -20.34 10.41 19.83
C LYS A 640 -18.95 10.13 20.36
N GLU A 641 -18.06 11.09 20.21
CA GLU A 641 -16.71 11.02 20.75
C GLU A 641 -16.70 11.44 22.21
N ILE A 642 -15.84 10.80 23.01
CA ILE A 642 -15.55 11.22 24.39
C ILE A 642 -14.42 12.25 24.33
N MET A 643 -14.68 13.41 24.93
CA MET A 643 -13.64 14.43 25.13
C MET A 643 -12.64 13.96 26.19
N TYR A 644 -11.36 14.09 25.94
CA TYR A 644 -10.30 13.79 26.89
C TYR A 644 -9.40 15.02 27.12
N GLU A 645 -8.70 15.05 28.24
CA GLU A 645 -7.72 16.07 28.56
C GLU A 645 -6.30 15.55 28.27
N GLY A 646 -5.43 16.41 27.72
CA GLY A 646 -4.06 16.08 27.39
C GLY A 646 -3.91 15.52 25.98
N SER A 647 -2.68 15.12 25.62
CA SER A 647 -2.37 14.44 24.35
C SER A 647 -2.48 12.92 24.50
N ARG A 648 -2.88 12.26 23.40
CA ARG A 648 -2.82 10.80 23.23
C ARG A 648 -1.67 10.38 22.32
N ASP A 649 -0.82 11.33 21.94
CA ASP A 649 0.31 11.09 21.02
C ASP A 649 1.35 10.20 21.67
N LEU A 650 1.71 9.15 20.97
CA LEU A 650 2.80 8.26 21.34
C LEU A 650 4.10 8.77 20.73
N VAL A 651 5.11 8.97 21.57
CA VAL A 651 6.46 9.24 21.09
C VAL A 651 7.12 7.91 20.73
N LEU A 652 7.36 7.71 19.43
CA LEU A 652 8.10 6.55 18.97
C LEU A 652 9.60 6.70 19.31
N PRO A 653 10.29 5.60 19.62
CA PRO A 653 11.75 5.61 19.71
C PRO A 653 12.35 5.94 18.34
N GLU A 654 13.49 6.63 18.29
CA GLU A 654 14.22 6.87 17.03
C GLU A 654 14.67 5.54 16.42
N ALA A 655 14.34 5.30 15.16
CA ALA A 655 14.78 4.15 14.39
C ALA A 655 16.06 4.49 13.62
N GLU A 656 16.97 3.51 13.43
CA GLU A 656 18.07 3.63 12.48
C GLU A 656 17.51 3.53 11.06
N GLU A 657 17.77 4.54 10.25
CA GLU A 657 17.39 4.55 8.84
C GLU A 657 18.22 3.53 8.04
N LYS A 658 17.56 2.71 7.23
CA LYS A 658 18.19 1.71 6.35
C LYS A 658 17.84 1.92 4.90
N ASP A 659 18.67 1.39 4.02
CA ASP A 659 18.40 1.37 2.59
C ASP A 659 17.19 0.44 2.32
N ALA A 660 16.13 1.03 1.77
CA ALA A 660 14.92 0.35 1.35
C ALA A 660 14.47 0.86 -0.02
N PHE A 661 13.69 0.05 -0.71
CA PHE A 661 13.08 0.39 -2.00
C PHE A 661 11.57 0.44 -1.81
N TYR A 662 11.00 1.54 -2.24
CA TYR A 662 9.57 1.80 -2.10
C TYR A 662 8.89 1.62 -3.44
N VAL A 663 7.89 0.77 -3.46
CA VAL A 663 7.06 0.51 -4.65
C VAL A 663 5.76 1.26 -4.48
N TYR A 664 5.39 2.02 -5.50
CA TYR A 664 4.08 2.66 -5.59
C TYR A 664 3.33 2.08 -6.77
N GLU A 665 2.15 1.58 -6.52
CA GLU A 665 1.29 0.93 -7.51
C GLU A 665 0.18 1.86 -7.97
N PRO A 666 -0.29 1.71 -9.19
CA PRO A 666 -1.32 2.61 -9.75
C PRO A 666 -2.67 2.53 -9.07
N ASP A 667 -2.99 1.40 -8.40
CA ASP A 667 -4.24 1.21 -7.66
C ASP A 667 -4.24 1.87 -6.28
N GLY A 668 -3.14 2.56 -5.94
CA GLY A 668 -2.98 3.23 -4.65
C GLY A 668 -2.31 2.38 -3.58
N SER A 669 -1.93 1.13 -3.88
CA SER A 669 -1.11 0.34 -2.98
C SER A 669 0.36 0.76 -3.03
N ALA A 670 1.10 0.41 -1.98
CA ALA A 670 2.53 0.62 -1.89
C ALA A 670 3.18 -0.50 -1.08
N GLY A 671 4.51 -0.56 -1.07
CA GLY A 671 5.24 -1.55 -0.28
C GLY A 671 6.71 -1.18 -0.12
N VAL A 672 7.34 -1.78 0.88
CA VAL A 672 8.77 -1.62 1.18
C VAL A 672 9.45 -2.95 0.93
N TYR A 673 10.48 -2.95 0.09
CA TYR A 673 11.11 -4.16 -0.43
C TYR A 673 12.63 -4.03 -0.49
N LYS A 674 13.31 -5.16 -0.80
CA LYS A 674 14.66 -5.18 -1.37
C LYS A 674 14.59 -5.04 -2.90
N GLU A 675 15.73 -4.90 -3.56
CA GLU A 675 15.88 -4.54 -4.98
C GLU A 675 15.04 -5.40 -5.94
N ALA A 676 15.34 -6.71 -6.01
CA ALA A 676 14.66 -7.61 -6.96
C ALA A 676 13.18 -7.81 -6.64
N PRO A 677 12.75 -8.01 -5.37
CA PRO A 677 11.35 -8.01 -5.00
C PRO A 677 10.61 -6.73 -5.38
N ALA A 678 11.23 -5.53 -5.19
CA ALA A 678 10.64 -4.26 -5.57
C ALA A 678 10.37 -4.17 -7.08
N VAL A 679 11.38 -4.50 -7.90
CA VAL A 679 11.24 -4.46 -9.37
C VAL A 679 10.19 -5.47 -9.86
N LYS A 680 10.11 -6.66 -9.25
CA LYS A 680 9.09 -7.67 -9.61
C LYS A 680 7.67 -7.19 -9.26
N ALA A 681 7.47 -6.67 -8.06
CA ALA A 681 6.17 -6.14 -7.65
C ALA A 681 5.73 -5.01 -8.59
N ALA A 682 6.61 -4.04 -8.85
CA ALA A 682 6.32 -2.94 -9.77
C ALA A 682 6.11 -3.40 -11.23
N GLU A 683 6.80 -4.45 -11.70
CA GLU A 683 6.58 -5.01 -13.03
C GLU A 683 5.20 -5.66 -13.15
N GLU A 684 4.78 -6.43 -12.17
CA GLU A 684 3.52 -7.16 -12.15
C GLU A 684 2.33 -6.19 -12.14
N LEU A 685 2.38 -5.18 -11.30
CA LEU A 685 1.28 -4.25 -11.04
C LEU A 685 1.41 -2.92 -11.78
N SER A 686 2.41 -2.78 -12.66
CA SER A 686 2.65 -1.56 -13.45
C SER A 686 3.05 -0.34 -12.61
N GLY A 687 3.69 -0.58 -11.48
CA GLY A 687 4.13 0.42 -10.51
C GLY A 687 5.48 1.07 -10.86
N VAL A 688 5.98 1.85 -9.91
CA VAL A 688 7.30 2.47 -9.92
C VAL A 688 8.07 2.09 -8.65
N VAL A 689 9.40 2.02 -8.76
CA VAL A 689 10.31 1.78 -7.64
C VAL A 689 11.16 3.01 -7.43
N ILE A 690 11.16 3.53 -6.21
CA ILE A 690 12.09 4.60 -5.81
C ILE A 690 13.00 4.11 -4.67
N ASN A 691 14.15 4.75 -4.55
CA ASN A 691 15.03 4.60 -3.39
C ASN A 691 14.65 5.62 -2.30
N LYS A 692 15.41 5.63 -1.22
CA LYS A 692 15.24 6.53 -0.08
C LYS A 692 15.44 8.02 -0.45
N ALA A 693 16.20 8.34 -1.47
CA ALA A 693 16.38 9.69 -1.98
C ALA A 693 15.27 10.15 -2.96
N GLY A 694 14.29 9.29 -3.24
CA GLY A 694 13.21 9.58 -4.19
C GLY A 694 13.58 9.36 -5.65
N ASP A 695 14.80 8.87 -5.95
CA ASP A 695 15.22 8.59 -7.32
C ASP A 695 14.49 7.36 -7.87
N TYR A 696 14.08 7.42 -9.12
CA TYR A 696 13.51 6.27 -9.82
C TYR A 696 14.53 5.16 -10.03
N VAL A 697 14.41 4.09 -9.26
CA VAL A 697 15.18 2.86 -9.45
C VAL A 697 14.67 2.09 -10.66
N TRP A 698 13.34 2.02 -10.80
CA TRP A 698 12.69 1.36 -11.93
C TRP A 698 11.30 1.93 -12.19
N MET A 699 10.90 1.98 -13.46
CA MET A 699 9.52 2.29 -13.84
C MET A 699 9.11 1.51 -15.08
N ARG A 700 7.84 1.17 -15.17
CA ARG A 700 7.28 0.53 -16.36
C ARG A 700 6.95 1.58 -17.42
N GLY A 701 7.42 1.36 -18.63
CA GLY A 701 7.10 2.21 -19.80
C GLY A 701 8.27 3.07 -20.24
N ASN A 702 8.05 3.89 -21.27
CA ASN A 702 9.03 4.81 -21.88
C ASN A 702 10.35 4.21 -22.34
N ARG A 703 10.40 2.89 -22.54
CA ARG A 703 11.58 2.28 -23.17
C ARG A 703 11.61 2.64 -24.67
N ALA A 704 12.75 3.11 -25.14
CA ALA A 704 12.97 3.33 -26.55
C ALA A 704 12.75 2.06 -27.38
N VAL A 705 12.40 2.19 -28.66
CA VAL A 705 12.22 1.04 -29.56
C VAL A 705 13.51 0.24 -29.71
N LYS A 706 14.65 0.91 -29.56
CA LYS A 706 16.00 0.32 -29.60
C LYS A 706 16.97 1.18 -28.80
N ASN A 707 17.91 0.54 -28.12
CA ASN A 707 19.13 1.18 -27.60
C ASN A 707 20.32 0.24 -27.71
N GLN A 708 21.52 0.78 -27.84
CA GLN A 708 22.76 0.04 -27.78
C GLN A 708 23.86 0.92 -27.19
N ILE A 709 24.54 0.42 -26.19
CA ILE A 709 25.65 1.10 -25.53
C ILE A 709 26.88 1.03 -26.44
N MET A 710 27.10 2.06 -27.26
CA MET A 710 28.12 2.08 -28.32
C MET A 710 29.54 2.08 -27.78
N SER A 711 29.77 2.45 -26.55
CA SER A 711 31.10 2.45 -25.92
C SER A 711 31.60 1.03 -25.61
N ILE A 712 30.70 0.05 -25.45
CA ILE A 712 31.06 -1.34 -25.17
C ILE A 712 31.34 -2.10 -26.44
N LYS A 713 32.53 -2.71 -26.49
CA LYS A 713 33.00 -3.58 -27.59
C LYS A 713 33.17 -5.01 -27.08
N ALA A 714 33.30 -5.95 -28.06
CA ALA A 714 33.61 -7.33 -27.72
C ALA A 714 34.99 -7.43 -27.02
N GLU A 715 35.00 -8.06 -25.86
CA GLU A 715 36.24 -8.41 -25.13
C GLU A 715 36.22 -9.91 -24.87
N SER A 716 37.40 -10.55 -24.80
CA SER A 716 37.52 -12.00 -24.63
C SER A 716 38.12 -12.35 -23.29
N SER A 717 37.59 -13.43 -22.66
CA SER A 717 38.25 -14.08 -21.53
C SER A 717 39.53 -14.80 -22.00
N THR A 718 40.44 -15.06 -21.06
CA THR A 718 41.70 -15.77 -21.27
C THR A 718 41.82 -16.88 -20.20
N GLU A 719 42.90 -17.62 -20.22
CA GLU A 719 43.22 -18.58 -19.17
C GLU A 719 43.50 -17.89 -17.81
N GLU A 720 43.86 -16.59 -17.85
CA GLU A 720 44.19 -15.79 -16.65
C GLU A 720 43.07 -14.82 -16.24
N THR A 721 42.04 -14.69 -17.07
CA THR A 721 40.94 -13.74 -16.79
C THR A 721 39.59 -14.37 -17.16
N SER A 722 38.77 -14.62 -16.15
CA SER A 722 37.45 -15.21 -16.28
C SER A 722 36.46 -14.34 -17.07
N SER A 723 35.43 -14.91 -17.62
CA SER A 723 34.37 -14.16 -18.30
C SER A 723 33.67 -13.18 -17.38
N LEU A 724 33.56 -13.51 -16.08
CA LEU A 724 33.01 -12.64 -15.06
C LEU A 724 33.88 -11.39 -14.84
N ALA A 725 35.18 -11.58 -14.66
CA ALA A 725 36.10 -10.47 -14.48
C ALA A 725 36.17 -9.56 -15.71
N VAL A 726 36.10 -10.11 -16.91
CA VAL A 726 36.04 -9.31 -18.15
C VAL A 726 34.76 -8.46 -18.16
N CYS A 727 33.59 -9.04 -17.80
CA CYS A 727 32.34 -8.29 -17.73
C CYS A 727 32.42 -7.15 -16.71
N LEU A 728 32.94 -7.41 -15.50
CA LEU A 728 33.11 -6.38 -14.46
C LEU A 728 34.10 -5.28 -14.88
N ASN A 729 35.23 -5.65 -15.48
CA ASN A 729 36.19 -4.70 -16.03
C ASN A 729 35.55 -3.79 -17.08
N VAL A 730 34.69 -4.32 -17.97
CA VAL A 730 33.98 -3.56 -18.98
C VAL A 730 32.96 -2.61 -18.37
N MET A 731 32.22 -3.05 -17.34
CA MET A 731 31.29 -2.20 -16.59
C MET A 731 32.03 -1.02 -15.95
N LEU A 732 33.09 -1.28 -15.21
CA LEU A 732 33.91 -0.24 -14.55
C LEU A 732 34.57 0.69 -15.56
N LYS A 733 35.14 0.15 -16.65
CA LYS A 733 35.78 0.93 -17.71
C LYS A 733 34.80 1.89 -18.40
N LYS A 734 33.54 1.49 -18.55
CA LYS A 734 32.51 2.38 -19.08
C LYS A 734 32.35 3.63 -18.21
N GLU A 735 32.48 3.51 -16.88
CA GLU A 735 32.45 4.62 -15.93
C GLU A 735 33.83 5.27 -15.71
N GLY A 736 34.82 4.98 -16.57
CA GLY A 736 36.15 5.56 -16.52
C GLY A 736 37.10 4.92 -15.50
N ILE A 737 36.72 3.82 -14.89
CA ILE A 737 37.46 3.14 -13.83
C ILE A 737 38.21 1.93 -14.41
N THR A 738 39.49 1.83 -14.12
CA THR A 738 40.31 0.69 -14.55
C THR A 738 40.73 -0.12 -13.33
N ARG A 739 40.31 -1.40 -13.27
CA ARG A 739 40.61 -2.33 -12.18
C ARG A 739 40.98 -3.70 -12.77
N ASN A 740 41.74 -4.48 -12.00
CA ASN A 740 41.95 -5.90 -12.24
C ASN A 740 40.99 -6.68 -11.32
N THR A 741 39.78 -6.92 -11.79
CA THR A 741 38.72 -7.55 -10.97
C THR A 741 39.02 -9.03 -10.73
N GLU A 742 39.74 -9.77 -11.62
CA GLU A 742 40.15 -11.14 -11.40
C GLU A 742 40.98 -11.29 -10.11
N TYR A 743 41.92 -10.36 -9.91
CA TYR A 743 42.77 -10.38 -8.70
C TYR A 743 41.98 -10.32 -7.40
N TRP A 744 40.84 -9.62 -7.38
CA TRP A 744 40.01 -9.49 -6.21
C TRP A 744 39.03 -10.65 -6.06
N LEU A 745 38.47 -11.15 -7.17
CA LEU A 745 37.63 -12.35 -7.19
C LEU A 745 38.39 -13.57 -6.68
N ASP A 746 39.67 -13.75 -7.08
CA ASP A 746 40.55 -14.82 -6.59
C ASP A 746 40.80 -14.76 -5.06
N ARG A 747 40.63 -13.61 -4.45
CA ARG A 747 40.75 -13.39 -3.00
C ARG A 747 39.44 -13.57 -2.25
N GLY A 748 38.38 -13.91 -2.95
CA GLY A 748 37.05 -14.17 -2.39
C GLY A 748 36.16 -12.93 -2.28
N GLU A 749 36.55 -11.81 -2.91
CA GLU A 749 35.66 -10.67 -3.04
C GLU A 749 34.47 -11.04 -3.92
N ASN A 750 33.27 -10.52 -3.59
CA ASN A 750 32.08 -10.76 -4.36
C ASN A 750 31.80 -9.63 -5.36
N ILE A 751 30.89 -9.86 -6.28
CA ILE A 751 30.54 -8.92 -7.36
C ILE A 751 30.05 -7.57 -6.79
N TYR A 752 29.22 -7.60 -5.75
CA TYR A 752 28.61 -6.42 -5.16
C TYR A 752 29.67 -5.53 -4.51
N SER A 753 30.50 -6.08 -3.60
CA SER A 753 31.59 -5.34 -2.97
C SER A 753 32.50 -4.70 -4.01
N LEU A 754 32.84 -5.44 -5.08
CA LEU A 754 33.67 -4.92 -6.16
C LEU A 754 33.04 -3.75 -6.90
N LEU A 755 31.74 -3.79 -7.14
CA LEU A 755 31.03 -2.70 -7.81
C LEU A 755 30.81 -1.53 -6.85
N GLU A 756 30.35 -1.76 -5.64
CA GLU A 756 30.07 -0.74 -4.62
C GLU A 756 31.33 0.06 -4.23
N GLU A 757 32.47 -0.61 -4.00
CA GLU A 757 33.72 0.07 -3.68
C GLU A 757 34.27 0.95 -4.81
N ASN A 758 33.91 0.65 -6.04
CA ASN A 758 34.41 1.35 -7.20
C ASN A 758 33.42 2.35 -7.84
N LEU A 759 32.12 2.21 -7.62
CA LEU A 759 31.05 3.05 -8.15
C LEU A 759 30.45 3.91 -7.02
N SER A 760 31.22 4.85 -6.47
CA SER A 760 30.80 5.67 -5.33
C SER A 760 29.64 6.64 -5.63
N ASP A 761 29.33 6.86 -6.92
CA ASP A 761 28.25 7.71 -7.42
C ASP A 761 27.05 6.89 -7.96
N ALA A 762 26.98 5.62 -7.61
CA ALA A 762 25.94 4.73 -8.06
C ALA A 762 25.53 3.71 -6.98
N GLN A 763 24.27 3.28 -7.02
CA GLN A 763 23.74 2.19 -6.23
C GLN A 763 23.80 0.89 -7.03
N VAL A 764 24.44 -0.14 -6.48
CA VAL A 764 24.49 -1.48 -7.09
C VAL A 764 23.19 -2.22 -6.79
N LEU A 765 22.65 -2.95 -7.76
CA LEU A 765 21.33 -3.58 -7.69
C LEU A 765 21.43 -5.09 -7.97
N ASP A 766 20.95 -5.90 -7.04
CA ASP A 766 20.67 -7.33 -7.25
C ASP A 766 19.27 -7.51 -7.82
N LEU A 767 19.21 -7.84 -9.10
CA LEU A 767 17.96 -8.05 -9.84
C LEU A 767 17.69 -9.53 -10.14
N LYS A 768 18.16 -10.42 -9.28
CA LYS A 768 17.97 -11.85 -9.46
C LYS A 768 16.51 -12.24 -9.55
N GLY A 769 16.19 -12.99 -10.59
CA GLY A 769 14.86 -13.50 -10.88
C GLY A 769 13.90 -12.48 -11.48
N CYS A 770 14.33 -11.22 -11.72
CA CYS A 770 13.59 -10.28 -12.54
C CYS A 770 13.52 -10.76 -14.01
N SER A 771 12.53 -10.29 -14.76
CA SER A 771 12.41 -10.63 -16.17
C SER A 771 13.51 -9.96 -16.99
N LEU A 772 13.80 -10.52 -18.18
CA LEU A 772 14.68 -9.83 -19.15
C LEU A 772 14.10 -8.46 -19.51
N ASP A 773 12.78 -8.36 -19.67
CA ASP A 773 12.12 -7.10 -20.02
C ASP A 773 12.35 -6.01 -18.98
N SER A 774 12.26 -6.35 -17.68
CA SER A 774 12.53 -5.43 -16.58
C SER A 774 13.95 -4.88 -16.60
N VAL A 775 14.94 -5.72 -16.83
CA VAL A 775 16.34 -5.27 -16.78
C VAL A 775 16.76 -4.48 -18.00
N LEU A 776 16.04 -4.57 -19.13
CA LEU A 776 16.26 -3.70 -20.29
C LEU A 776 15.96 -2.22 -20.00
N TYR A 777 15.27 -1.91 -18.89
CA TYR A 777 15.13 -0.55 -18.38
C TYR A 777 16.48 0.15 -18.19
N TYR A 778 17.46 -0.56 -17.59
CA TYR A 778 18.82 -0.03 -17.36
C TYR A 778 19.61 0.10 -18.66
N VAL A 779 19.48 -0.87 -19.56
CA VAL A 779 20.12 -0.79 -20.89
C VAL A 779 19.60 0.40 -21.68
N ASN A 780 18.32 0.75 -21.52
CA ASN A 780 17.71 1.94 -22.13
C ASN A 780 18.33 3.26 -21.61
N ARG A 781 18.92 3.23 -20.41
CA ARG A 781 19.64 4.36 -19.78
C ARG A 781 21.16 4.28 -19.95
N ASP A 782 21.62 3.54 -20.95
CA ASP A 782 23.03 3.29 -21.25
C ASP A 782 23.81 2.61 -20.13
N ILE A 783 23.12 1.84 -19.25
CA ILE A 783 23.74 1.08 -18.16
C ILE A 783 23.74 -0.41 -18.54
N PRO A 784 24.91 -1.08 -18.58
CA PRO A 784 24.97 -2.50 -18.93
C PRO A 784 24.47 -3.38 -17.80
N VAL A 785 23.87 -4.50 -18.15
CA VAL A 785 23.39 -5.49 -17.16
C VAL A 785 24.26 -6.73 -17.24
N LEU A 786 24.88 -7.10 -16.12
CA LEU A 786 25.61 -8.34 -15.94
C LEU A 786 24.62 -9.48 -15.77
N ALA A 787 24.81 -10.58 -16.48
CA ALA A 787 24.08 -11.82 -16.30
C ALA A 787 25.06 -12.96 -15.96
N CYS A 788 24.91 -13.56 -14.78
CA CYS A 788 25.66 -14.73 -14.33
C CYS A 788 24.94 -15.99 -14.82
N LEU A 789 25.69 -16.95 -15.37
CA LEU A 789 25.14 -18.20 -15.89
C LEU A 789 25.41 -19.37 -14.94
N ASN A 790 24.63 -20.43 -15.08
CA ASN A 790 24.72 -21.62 -14.19
C ASN A 790 26.05 -22.39 -14.33
N ASP A 791 26.78 -22.20 -15.45
CA ASP A 791 28.09 -22.80 -15.69
C ASP A 791 29.25 -21.98 -15.07
N GLY A 792 28.95 -20.91 -14.32
CA GLY A 792 29.91 -20.02 -13.72
C GLY A 792 30.47 -18.96 -14.65
N SER A 793 30.07 -18.94 -15.93
CA SER A 793 30.42 -17.87 -16.85
C SER A 793 29.48 -16.67 -16.71
N ALA A 794 29.86 -15.54 -17.30
CA ALA A 794 29.05 -14.33 -17.29
C ALA A 794 29.04 -13.64 -18.66
N VAL A 795 27.98 -12.89 -18.90
CA VAL A 795 27.78 -12.07 -20.10
C VAL A 795 27.23 -10.70 -19.74
N LEU A 796 27.41 -9.70 -20.64
CA LEU A 796 26.78 -8.39 -20.49
C LEU A 796 25.68 -8.18 -21.53
N ILE A 797 24.53 -7.72 -21.08
CA ILE A 797 23.47 -7.18 -21.92
C ILE A 797 23.80 -5.72 -22.20
N THR A 798 24.01 -5.37 -23.48
CA THR A 798 24.54 -4.07 -23.87
C THR A 798 23.67 -3.33 -24.88
N GLY A 799 22.56 -3.94 -25.31
CA GLY A 799 21.62 -3.30 -26.23
C GLY A 799 20.41 -4.15 -26.52
N PHE A 800 19.41 -3.55 -27.12
CA PHE A 800 18.17 -4.22 -27.55
C PHE A 800 17.51 -3.49 -28.72
N ASN A 801 16.60 -4.20 -29.35
CA ASN A 801 15.55 -3.64 -30.20
C ASN A 801 14.29 -4.48 -30.05
N GLN A 802 13.24 -4.19 -30.81
CA GLN A 802 11.96 -4.90 -30.72
C GLN A 802 12.06 -6.43 -30.85
N TYR A 803 13.08 -6.96 -31.56
CA TYR A 803 13.20 -8.36 -31.89
C TYR A 803 14.40 -9.07 -31.24
N ASN A 804 15.40 -8.33 -30.79
CA ASN A 804 16.68 -8.88 -30.37
C ASN A 804 17.27 -8.15 -29.18
N VAL A 805 18.07 -8.89 -28.41
CA VAL A 805 18.98 -8.38 -27.38
C VAL A 805 20.41 -8.47 -27.88
N VAL A 806 21.26 -7.52 -27.54
CA VAL A 806 22.70 -7.51 -27.88
C VAL A 806 23.47 -7.94 -26.64
N ILE A 807 24.22 -9.03 -26.79
CA ILE A 807 24.94 -9.66 -25.68
C ILE A 807 26.44 -9.67 -25.99
N MET A 808 27.26 -9.13 -25.08
CA MET A 808 28.70 -9.35 -25.07
C MET A 808 29.00 -10.65 -24.34
N ASN A 809 29.60 -11.61 -25.01
CA ASN A 809 29.99 -12.88 -24.44
C ASN A 809 31.52 -13.04 -24.45
N PRO A 810 32.21 -12.85 -23.31
CA PRO A 810 33.66 -12.93 -23.24
C PRO A 810 34.21 -14.32 -23.53
N SER A 811 33.50 -15.40 -23.17
CA SER A 811 33.92 -16.78 -23.45
C SER A 811 33.97 -17.08 -24.96
N LYS A 812 33.21 -16.34 -25.76
CA LYS A 812 33.20 -16.44 -27.23
C LYS A 812 33.93 -15.27 -27.93
N GLY A 813 34.33 -14.26 -27.18
CA GLY A 813 34.93 -13.03 -27.71
C GLY A 813 33.99 -12.29 -28.68
N THR A 814 32.67 -12.33 -28.44
CA THR A 814 31.68 -11.82 -29.41
C THR A 814 30.73 -10.80 -28.77
N LEU A 815 30.30 -9.86 -29.60
CA LEU A 815 29.16 -9.00 -29.38
C LEU A 815 28.09 -9.38 -30.42
N ALA A 816 27.09 -10.14 -29.99
CA ALA A 816 26.14 -10.81 -30.89
C ALA A 816 24.69 -10.49 -30.54
N LYS A 817 23.81 -10.55 -31.53
CA LYS A 817 22.36 -10.46 -31.32
C LYS A 817 21.77 -11.83 -31.06
N MET A 818 20.85 -11.90 -30.11
CA MET A 818 20.01 -13.07 -29.81
C MET A 818 18.55 -12.65 -29.94
N GLY A 819 17.69 -13.50 -30.51
CA GLY A 819 16.25 -13.23 -30.58
C GLY A 819 15.66 -12.96 -29.19
N MET A 820 14.70 -12.03 -29.06
CA MET A 820 14.14 -11.64 -27.75
C MET A 820 13.59 -12.84 -26.99
N ASN A 821 12.75 -13.66 -27.62
CA ASN A 821 12.17 -14.85 -27.00
C ASN A 821 13.24 -15.88 -26.60
N ASP A 822 14.20 -16.14 -27.51
CA ASP A 822 15.29 -17.08 -27.23
C ASP A 822 16.16 -16.61 -26.07
N ALA A 823 16.39 -15.29 -25.94
CA ALA A 823 17.13 -14.69 -24.84
C ALA A 823 16.35 -14.78 -23.53
N THR A 824 15.04 -14.51 -23.55
CA THR A 824 14.17 -14.65 -22.37
C THR A 824 14.22 -16.08 -21.84
N ASP A 825 14.03 -17.08 -22.71
CA ASP A 825 14.10 -18.50 -22.33
C ASP A 825 15.50 -18.91 -21.85
N TRP A 826 16.55 -18.36 -22.49
CA TRP A 826 17.92 -18.68 -22.14
C TRP A 826 18.31 -18.14 -20.76
N PHE A 827 17.99 -16.86 -20.48
CA PHE A 827 18.24 -16.25 -19.18
C PHE A 827 17.38 -16.90 -18.08
N ALA A 828 16.10 -17.20 -18.35
CA ALA A 828 15.24 -17.89 -17.40
C ALA A 828 15.80 -19.27 -17.00
N LYS A 829 16.32 -20.05 -17.96
CA LYS A 829 17.01 -21.34 -17.69
C LYS A 829 18.31 -21.17 -16.87
N ASN A 830 18.90 -19.97 -16.87
CA ASN A 830 20.05 -19.61 -16.04
C ASN A 830 19.66 -18.84 -14.76
N GLY A 831 18.37 -18.90 -14.36
CA GLY A 831 17.85 -18.32 -13.12
C GLY A 831 17.74 -16.81 -13.11
N ASN A 832 17.78 -16.12 -14.28
CA ASN A 832 17.69 -14.67 -14.40
C ASN A 832 18.59 -13.94 -13.39
N ALA A 833 19.86 -14.34 -13.27
CA ALA A 833 20.80 -13.80 -12.31
C ALA A 833 21.42 -12.50 -12.82
N PHE A 834 20.65 -11.43 -12.76
CA PHE A 834 21.04 -10.11 -13.26
C PHE A 834 21.60 -9.24 -12.12
N ILE A 835 22.65 -8.48 -12.42
CA ILE A 835 23.26 -7.48 -11.56
C ILE A 835 23.54 -6.24 -12.39
N THR A 836 23.24 -5.07 -11.87
CA THR A 836 23.49 -3.79 -12.51
C THR A 836 23.72 -2.71 -11.47
N TYR A 837 23.75 -1.46 -11.90
CA TYR A 837 23.81 -0.31 -11.02
C TYR A 837 22.90 0.80 -11.53
N MET A 838 22.59 1.74 -10.67
CA MET A 838 21.88 2.97 -10.99
C MET A 838 22.76 4.13 -10.54
N LYS A 839 22.90 5.15 -11.39
CA LYS A 839 23.58 6.38 -11.00
C LYS A 839 22.64 7.28 -10.23
N TYR A 840 23.15 7.89 -9.17
CA TYR A 840 22.43 8.96 -8.50
C TYR A 840 22.26 10.15 -9.45
N GLU A 841 21.06 10.71 -9.56
CA GLU A 841 20.85 11.94 -10.30
C GLU A 841 21.43 13.10 -9.48
N GLN A 842 22.54 13.71 -9.98
CA GLN A 842 23.23 14.84 -9.34
C GLN A 842 22.42 16.14 -9.44
#